data_168e6f7cc9f10041f551618be19f3f4a
#
_entry.id   168e6f7cc9f10041f551618be19f3f4a
#
_cell.length_a   1.000
_cell.length_b   1.000
_cell.length_c   1.000
_cell.angle_alpha   90.00
_cell.angle_beta   90.00
_cell.angle_gamma   90.00
#
_symmetry.space_group_name_H-M   'P 1'
#
loop_
_entity.id
_entity.type
_entity.pdbx_description
1 polymer ?
#
loop_
_entity_poly.entity_id
_entity_poly.type
_entity_poly.pdbx_seq_one_letter_code
_entity_poly.pdbx_strand_id
1 'polypeptide(L)'
;MSEGLASRIALVVGAVAATVGVFHRAVFGGGIFVARDILRVYYPLHQYWAARVSQGQFPSWYPYDGLGQPFPGMVISAVFHPANLLYLVLPLGRALTVNVLACFPAAFLGAYALARRVSVGRASALLAAVVYAFSGYFVCITNNLLYLMAAATVPWALWAADCFFVAPTLLGGTAAATLLASILLCGDVQSFLISCTLVLVVATARHQHGRAAGEAVRTVALLLLTAMLAAVQMVPAFEVATAGKLAAQNLLTAEAWSLHPLRLLDVALGPLFAGESGDLVGAAINRELLQVQRNNLWVNSLHLGLPALVLAGVGLSRHRRHHATWFVVGAVVVLTLLAMGKHAGVYALVFRLLPPWRVFRYPEKLFPYVALGVALGAAAALDAIGADERWRWRAASAVGVGAVVCALLAAFEHVGGVFSHHLIPALWSGSPSPAALARLGATFTARSVETAVACTAVAGAVLFVRNGGRCAALVAVLVFLHLAIVNAPLYEVASPTLLTTPSAFAAAIRTTEAPFALGRARVYRLKGAYGTDYERDPTLAALDVVGQYARTVTAALEPVTPALWGLEGANTYLPATSARVFELAADEDDWVARYTKLFGVAYVSLSRDDVADALANGGRVIAEDPALWLSLVQRRAMPRTYLARPRCVRDREAALALVAGDEFAPPGEAVVECTHPLPVASPEVTHLGQVAIVAYRPEHVEVEAVATADALLVLNDAFYPGWTVEVDGQPAEVLAANYAVRAVPLAPGAHRVVFSYRMPGLAVGAWVSALALSSSLGAGIVARARRR
;
A
#
# COMPACT_ATOMS: atom_id res chain seq x y z
N MET A 1 27.62 32.35 10.39
CA MET A 1 26.63 31.37 10.96
C MET A 1 25.18 31.74 10.66
N SER A 2 24.80 33.03 10.68
CA SER A 2 23.42 33.51 10.47
C SER A 2 22.88 33.29 9.05
N GLU A 3 23.67 33.55 8.00
CA GLU A 3 23.23 33.32 6.59
C GLU A 3 22.95 31.85 6.25
N GLY A 4 23.71 30.93 6.86
CA GLY A 4 23.45 29.47 6.63
C GLY A 4 22.16 28.98 7.26
N LEU A 5 21.73 29.51 8.40
CA LEU A 5 20.50 29.17 9.07
C LEU A 5 19.28 29.74 8.33
N ALA A 6 19.33 31.00 7.92
CA ALA A 6 18.27 31.67 7.17
C ALA A 6 17.97 30.93 5.83
N SER A 7 19.02 30.52 5.12
CA SER A 7 18.90 29.77 3.88
C SER A 7 18.25 28.39 4.10
N ARG A 8 18.56 27.70 5.20
CA ARG A 8 17.93 26.41 5.55
C ARG A 8 16.47 26.58 5.93
N ILE A 9 16.15 27.61 6.71
CA ILE A 9 14.75 27.92 7.08
C ILE A 9 13.96 28.25 5.81
N ALA A 10 14.48 29.08 4.90
CA ALA A 10 13.82 29.42 3.66
C ALA A 10 13.54 28.18 2.78
N LEU A 11 14.46 27.21 2.74
CA LEU A 11 14.28 25.96 2.01
C LEU A 11 13.14 25.12 2.60
N VAL A 12 13.07 24.98 3.92
CA VAL A 12 12.00 24.24 4.61
C VAL A 12 10.66 24.95 4.41
N VAL A 13 10.61 26.26 4.62
CA VAL A 13 9.40 27.07 4.41
C VAL A 13 8.92 26.97 2.97
N GLY A 14 9.82 27.04 1.99
CA GLY A 14 9.51 26.88 0.57
C GLY A 14 8.93 25.50 0.24
N ALA A 15 9.52 24.44 0.80
CA ALA A 15 8.99 23.07 0.62
C ALA A 15 7.58 22.90 1.22
N VAL A 16 7.34 23.44 2.41
CA VAL A 16 6.02 23.43 3.07
C VAL A 16 5.02 24.27 2.28
N ALA A 17 5.40 25.49 1.86
CA ALA A 17 4.53 26.37 1.08
C ALA A 17 4.14 25.73 -0.28
N ALA A 18 5.10 25.11 -0.97
CA ALA A 18 4.82 24.35 -2.20
C ALA A 18 3.82 23.20 -1.97
N THR A 19 4.00 22.45 -0.86
CA THR A 19 3.08 21.38 -0.48
C THR A 19 1.68 21.92 -0.20
N VAL A 20 1.56 22.99 0.59
CA VAL A 20 0.29 23.64 0.91
C VAL A 20 -0.39 24.15 -0.37
N GLY A 21 0.38 24.73 -1.30
CA GLY A 21 -0.14 25.21 -2.59
C GLY A 21 -0.74 24.09 -3.45
N VAL A 22 -0.04 22.94 -3.56
CA VAL A 22 -0.53 21.77 -4.31
C VAL A 22 -1.77 21.17 -3.63
N PHE A 23 -1.74 21.01 -2.32
CA PHE A 23 -2.79 20.32 -1.54
C PHE A 23 -3.76 21.27 -0.83
N HIS A 24 -4.02 22.44 -1.41
CA HIS A 24 -4.87 23.49 -0.80
C HIS A 24 -6.26 22.99 -0.43
N ARG A 25 -6.89 22.07 -1.22
CA ARG A 25 -8.20 21.50 -0.89
C ARG A 25 -8.17 20.65 0.39
N ALA A 26 -7.09 19.90 0.63
CA ALA A 26 -6.93 19.13 1.86
C ALA A 26 -6.62 20.03 3.07
N VAL A 27 -5.82 21.10 2.87
CA VAL A 27 -5.37 22.00 3.95
C VAL A 27 -6.44 22.99 4.35
N PHE A 28 -6.99 23.74 3.40
CA PHE A 28 -7.95 24.82 3.64
C PHE A 28 -9.41 24.40 3.48
N GLY A 29 -9.68 23.43 2.59
CA GLY A 29 -11.02 22.88 2.39
C GLY A 29 -11.46 21.88 3.47
N GLY A 30 -10.58 21.51 4.40
CA GLY A 30 -10.87 20.55 5.47
C GLY A 30 -11.07 19.11 4.99
N GLY A 31 -10.81 18.80 3.73
CA GLY A 31 -10.93 17.46 3.15
C GLY A 31 -9.90 16.48 3.74
N ILE A 32 -10.27 15.20 3.77
CA ILE A 32 -9.38 14.09 4.11
C ILE A 32 -9.14 13.23 2.88
N PHE A 33 -7.95 12.67 2.76
CA PHE A 33 -7.65 11.72 1.67
C PHE A 33 -8.52 10.46 1.79
N VAL A 34 -9.08 9.99 0.68
CA VAL A 34 -10.03 8.84 0.69
C VAL A 34 -9.79 7.83 -0.42
N ALA A 35 -8.88 8.12 -1.36
CA ALA A 35 -8.68 7.24 -2.50
C ALA A 35 -8.21 5.84 -2.12
N ARG A 36 -8.83 4.82 -2.70
CA ARG A 36 -8.40 3.41 -2.70
C ARG A 36 -8.08 2.86 -1.29
N ASP A 37 -6.82 2.43 -1.06
CA ASP A 37 -6.38 1.79 0.18
C ASP A 37 -6.40 2.75 1.38
N ILE A 38 -6.39 4.07 1.16
CA ILE A 38 -6.54 5.04 2.25
C ILE A 38 -7.84 4.77 3.02
N LEU A 39 -8.96 4.72 2.31
CA LEU A 39 -10.27 4.51 2.94
C LEU A 39 -10.46 3.09 3.42
N ARG A 40 -10.09 2.11 2.58
CA ARG A 40 -10.37 0.70 2.85
C ARG A 40 -9.43 0.07 3.87
N VAL A 41 -8.17 0.48 3.91
CA VAL A 41 -7.13 -0.21 4.68
C VAL A 41 -6.58 0.67 5.80
N TYR A 42 -6.07 1.86 5.44
CA TYR A 42 -5.30 2.63 6.43
C TYR A 42 -6.17 3.22 7.54
N TYR A 43 -7.37 3.74 7.24
CA TYR A 43 -8.25 4.23 8.30
C TYR A 43 -8.64 3.12 9.29
N PRO A 44 -9.14 1.95 8.87
CA PRO A 44 -9.47 0.86 9.80
C PRO A 44 -8.28 0.38 10.63
N LEU A 45 -7.11 0.20 10.01
CA LEU A 45 -5.93 -0.31 10.71
C LEU A 45 -5.40 0.69 11.74
N HIS A 46 -5.30 1.97 11.37
CA HIS A 46 -4.81 3.01 12.29
C HIS A 46 -5.83 3.34 13.39
N GLN A 47 -7.12 3.28 13.10
CA GLN A 47 -8.15 3.38 14.13
C GLN A 47 -8.03 2.28 15.17
N TYR A 48 -7.87 1.03 14.72
CA TYR A 48 -7.66 -0.11 15.60
C TYR A 48 -6.37 0.05 16.42
N TRP A 49 -5.26 0.38 15.78
CA TRP A 49 -3.99 0.62 16.45
C TRP A 49 -4.10 1.68 17.53
N ALA A 50 -4.65 2.84 17.19
CA ALA A 50 -4.81 3.97 18.13
C ALA A 50 -5.71 3.61 19.30
N ALA A 51 -6.85 2.94 19.05
CA ALA A 51 -7.77 2.52 20.10
C ALA A 51 -7.13 1.54 21.08
N ARG A 52 -6.31 0.60 20.62
CA ARG A 52 -5.62 -0.37 21.48
C ARG A 52 -4.49 0.27 22.28
N VAL A 53 -3.64 1.06 21.62
CA VAL A 53 -2.49 1.70 22.27
C VAL A 53 -2.94 2.75 23.29
N SER A 54 -4.00 3.52 23.02
CA SER A 54 -4.55 4.48 24.00
C SER A 54 -5.08 3.81 25.28
N GLN A 55 -5.42 2.52 25.21
CA GLN A 55 -5.83 1.70 26.36
C GLN A 55 -4.64 1.00 27.03
N GLY A 56 -3.39 1.29 26.63
CA GLY A 56 -2.19 0.63 27.13
C GLY A 56 -2.03 -0.83 26.65
N GLN A 57 -2.75 -1.23 25.59
CA GLN A 57 -2.73 -2.58 25.05
C GLN A 57 -1.99 -2.61 23.71
N PHE A 58 -1.06 -3.56 23.57
CA PHE A 58 -0.38 -3.78 22.30
C PHE A 58 -1.27 -4.61 21.37
N PRO A 59 -1.56 -4.14 20.12
CA PRO A 59 -2.41 -4.87 19.18
C PRO A 59 -1.64 -6.04 18.55
N SER A 60 -1.83 -7.25 19.06
CA SER A 60 -1.18 -8.45 18.52
C SER A 60 -2.05 -9.18 17.49
N TRP A 61 -3.38 -9.13 17.65
CA TRP A 61 -4.33 -9.80 16.77
C TRP A 61 -5.37 -8.82 16.22
N TYR A 62 -5.64 -8.86 14.90
CA TYR A 62 -6.66 -8.03 14.23
C TYR A 62 -7.88 -8.89 13.89
N PRO A 63 -9.03 -8.72 14.55
CA PRO A 63 -10.19 -9.59 14.38
C PRO A 63 -11.11 -9.24 13.21
N TYR A 64 -10.93 -8.10 12.55
CA TYR A 64 -11.91 -7.48 11.67
C TYR A 64 -11.80 -7.87 10.20
N ASP A 65 -10.95 -8.83 9.81
CA ASP A 65 -10.84 -9.33 8.44
C ASP A 65 -10.35 -10.78 8.43
N GLY A 66 -10.92 -11.63 7.57
CA GLY A 66 -10.45 -12.99 7.32
C GLY A 66 -10.47 -13.91 8.53
N LEU A 67 -11.45 -13.82 9.42
CA LEU A 67 -11.60 -14.55 10.69
C LEU A 67 -10.51 -14.20 11.73
N GLY A 68 -9.79 -13.10 11.53
CA GLY A 68 -8.70 -12.64 12.37
C GLY A 68 -7.32 -12.99 11.81
N GLN A 69 -6.33 -12.11 12.12
CA GLN A 69 -4.97 -12.23 11.60
C GLN A 69 -3.96 -11.49 12.48
N PRO A 70 -2.64 -11.88 12.40
CA PRO A 70 -1.59 -11.28 13.20
C PRO A 70 -1.28 -9.85 12.78
N PHE A 71 -1.55 -8.87 13.65
CA PHE A 71 -1.41 -7.45 13.35
C PHE A 71 0.06 -7.00 13.16
N PRO A 72 1.03 -7.37 14.04
CA PRO A 72 2.41 -6.94 13.89
C PRO A 72 3.11 -7.58 12.68
N GLY A 73 2.74 -8.81 12.32
CA GLY A 73 3.30 -9.50 11.16
C GLY A 73 2.79 -8.96 9.84
N MET A 74 1.65 -8.26 9.85
CA MET A 74 1.09 -7.57 8.69
C MET A 74 1.83 -6.26 8.47
N VAL A 75 2.85 -6.26 7.61
CA VAL A 75 3.72 -5.08 7.37
C VAL A 75 2.94 -3.81 7.01
N ILE A 76 1.81 -3.93 6.32
CA ILE A 76 0.95 -2.80 5.93
C ILE A 76 0.35 -2.06 7.14
N SER A 77 0.33 -2.68 8.33
CA SER A 77 -0.11 -2.04 9.57
C SER A 77 0.84 -0.93 10.04
N ALA A 78 2.09 -0.96 9.57
CA ALA A 78 3.18 -0.05 9.96
C ALA A 78 3.28 0.15 11.49
N VAL A 79 2.94 -0.88 12.29
CA VAL A 79 2.70 -0.79 13.74
C VAL A 79 3.88 -0.18 14.52
N PHE A 80 5.12 -0.35 14.02
CA PHE A 80 6.34 0.15 14.65
C PHE A 80 6.83 1.48 14.06
N HIS A 81 6.15 2.04 13.06
CA HIS A 81 6.58 3.29 12.46
C HIS A 81 6.20 4.49 13.34
N PRO A 82 7.15 5.41 13.65
CA PRO A 82 6.90 6.50 14.60
C PRO A 82 5.82 7.48 14.15
N ALA A 83 5.51 7.60 12.86
CA ALA A 83 4.40 8.42 12.37
C ALA A 83 3.04 8.00 12.94
N ASN A 84 2.89 6.76 13.40
CA ASN A 84 1.65 6.31 14.04
C ASN A 84 1.32 7.05 15.33
N LEU A 85 2.30 7.67 16.00
CA LEU A 85 2.06 8.52 17.17
C LEU A 85 1.12 9.69 16.88
N LEU A 86 1.02 10.14 15.63
CA LEU A 86 0.08 11.17 15.20
C LEU A 86 -1.38 10.77 15.47
N TYR A 87 -1.70 9.48 15.36
CA TYR A 87 -3.06 8.95 15.57
C TYR A 87 -3.47 8.90 17.04
N LEU A 88 -2.55 9.10 17.99
CA LEU A 88 -2.83 9.23 19.41
C LEU A 88 -3.19 10.66 19.84
N VAL A 89 -2.77 11.66 19.04
CA VAL A 89 -2.89 13.08 19.41
C VAL A 89 -3.82 13.87 18.49
N LEU A 90 -4.12 13.36 17.30
CA LEU A 90 -4.97 14.01 16.30
C LEU A 90 -6.16 13.10 15.94
N PRO A 91 -7.32 13.68 15.57
CA PRO A 91 -8.42 12.91 14.99
C PRO A 91 -7.95 12.12 13.76
N LEU A 92 -8.45 10.91 13.60
CA LEU A 92 -7.98 9.91 12.60
C LEU A 92 -7.77 10.50 11.20
N GLY A 93 -8.76 11.17 10.62
CA GLY A 93 -8.66 11.77 9.28
C GLY A 93 -7.61 12.87 9.20
N ARG A 94 -7.47 13.69 10.26
CA ARG A 94 -6.43 14.73 10.34
C ARG A 94 -5.04 14.16 10.50
N ALA A 95 -4.87 13.13 11.34
CA ALA A 95 -3.59 12.45 11.55
C ALA A 95 -3.05 11.87 10.23
N LEU A 96 -3.91 11.19 9.46
CA LEU A 96 -3.55 10.63 8.17
C LEU A 96 -3.23 11.75 7.16
N THR A 97 -4.03 12.82 7.10
CA THR A 97 -3.78 13.98 6.23
C THR A 97 -2.42 14.61 6.54
N VAL A 98 -2.09 14.83 7.80
CA VAL A 98 -0.79 15.37 8.23
C VAL A 98 0.35 14.41 7.83
N ASN A 99 0.16 13.12 8.03
CA ASN A 99 1.17 12.10 7.65
C ASN A 99 1.44 12.12 6.13
N VAL A 100 0.38 12.14 5.31
CA VAL A 100 0.50 12.26 3.84
C VAL A 100 1.23 13.55 3.46
N LEU A 101 0.80 14.69 3.98
CA LEU A 101 1.38 15.98 3.61
C LEU A 101 2.84 16.11 4.07
N ALA A 102 3.23 15.53 5.20
CA ALA A 102 4.61 15.56 5.70
C ALA A 102 5.60 14.81 4.78
N CYS A 103 5.13 13.85 4.00
CA CYS A 103 5.96 13.12 3.04
C CYS A 103 6.52 14.03 1.93
N PHE A 104 5.80 15.09 1.52
CA PHE A 104 6.23 15.98 0.43
C PHE A 104 7.43 16.84 0.79
N PRO A 105 7.43 17.63 1.88
CA PRO A 105 8.64 18.35 2.30
C PRO A 105 9.77 17.38 2.69
N ALA A 106 9.49 16.19 3.22
CA ALA A 106 10.51 15.19 3.47
C ALA A 106 11.16 14.71 2.16
N ALA A 107 10.38 14.36 1.14
CA ALA A 107 10.89 13.97 -0.19
C ALA A 107 11.68 15.11 -0.85
N PHE A 108 11.15 16.34 -0.80
CA PHE A 108 11.80 17.53 -1.36
C PHE A 108 13.17 17.76 -0.73
N LEU A 109 13.24 17.81 0.60
CA LEU A 109 14.48 18.06 1.32
C LEU A 109 15.48 16.91 1.15
N GLY A 110 15.01 15.67 1.10
CA GLY A 110 15.84 14.49 0.84
C GLY A 110 16.45 14.48 -0.55
N ALA A 111 15.66 14.75 -1.59
CA ALA A 111 16.13 14.85 -2.97
C ALA A 111 17.10 16.04 -3.14
N TYR A 112 16.80 17.17 -2.50
CA TYR A 112 17.73 18.31 -2.44
C TYR A 112 19.07 17.94 -1.80
N ALA A 113 19.04 17.31 -0.63
CA ALA A 113 20.24 16.90 0.09
C ALA A 113 21.08 15.92 -0.71
N LEU A 114 20.43 14.93 -1.35
CA LEU A 114 21.10 13.96 -2.22
C LEU A 114 21.71 14.63 -3.45
N ALA A 115 21.00 15.53 -4.15
CA ALA A 115 21.51 16.29 -5.28
C ALA A 115 22.74 17.11 -4.89
N ARG A 116 22.69 17.78 -3.74
CA ARG A 116 23.84 18.50 -3.18
C ARG A 116 25.04 17.58 -2.91
N ARG A 117 24.77 16.34 -2.58
CA ARG A 117 25.80 15.34 -2.28
C ARG A 117 26.53 14.84 -3.52
N VAL A 118 25.83 14.75 -4.65
CA VAL A 118 26.44 14.40 -5.95
C VAL A 118 27.00 15.62 -6.69
N SER A 119 27.41 16.66 -5.92
CA SER A 119 28.12 17.85 -6.41
C SER A 119 27.29 18.81 -7.27
N VAL A 120 25.97 18.79 -7.13
CA VAL A 120 25.06 19.75 -7.79
C VAL A 120 24.98 21.06 -6.99
N GLY A 121 25.01 22.21 -7.64
CA GLY A 121 24.90 23.55 -7.03
C GLY A 121 23.59 23.75 -6.23
N ARG A 122 23.56 24.72 -5.29
CA ARG A 122 22.38 24.93 -4.42
C ARG A 122 21.10 25.22 -5.20
N ALA A 123 21.18 26.12 -6.19
CA ALA A 123 20.02 26.50 -7.00
C ALA A 123 19.58 25.36 -7.93
N SER A 124 20.53 24.63 -8.52
CA SER A 124 20.25 23.50 -9.40
C SER A 124 19.64 22.32 -8.65
N ALA A 125 20.03 22.09 -7.39
CA ALA A 125 19.45 21.05 -6.54
C ALA A 125 17.95 21.27 -6.24
N LEU A 126 17.43 22.50 -6.33
CA LEU A 126 16.01 22.78 -6.23
C LEU A 126 15.21 22.08 -7.33
N LEU A 127 15.75 21.98 -8.56
CA LEU A 127 15.08 21.27 -9.64
C LEU A 127 14.93 19.78 -9.33
N ALA A 128 15.98 19.13 -8.79
CA ALA A 128 15.87 17.72 -8.37
C ALA A 128 14.79 17.53 -7.30
N ALA A 129 14.74 18.43 -6.31
CA ALA A 129 13.76 18.41 -5.24
C ALA A 129 12.33 18.54 -5.78
N VAL A 130 12.11 19.50 -6.69
CA VAL A 130 10.80 19.74 -7.32
C VAL A 130 10.36 18.57 -8.18
N VAL A 131 11.21 18.11 -9.11
CA VAL A 131 10.86 17.02 -10.03
C VAL A 131 10.53 15.74 -9.28
N TYR A 132 11.27 15.44 -8.22
CA TYR A 132 11.02 14.25 -7.42
C TYR A 132 9.74 14.37 -6.58
N ALA A 133 9.66 15.40 -5.71
CA ALA A 133 8.59 15.49 -4.72
C ALA A 133 7.22 15.85 -5.29
N PHE A 134 7.15 16.55 -6.44
CA PHE A 134 5.90 16.97 -7.05
C PHE A 134 5.64 16.29 -8.40
N SER A 135 6.35 15.19 -8.70
CA SER A 135 6.03 14.32 -9.83
C SER A 135 4.61 13.79 -9.76
N GLY A 136 4.05 13.43 -10.92
CA GLY A 136 2.74 12.82 -10.99
C GLY A 136 2.63 11.55 -10.13
N TYR A 137 3.68 10.72 -10.11
CA TYR A 137 3.71 9.55 -9.24
C TYR A 137 3.51 9.94 -7.77
N PHE A 138 4.28 10.92 -7.27
CA PHE A 138 4.23 11.34 -5.87
C PHE A 138 2.86 11.90 -5.48
N VAL A 139 2.27 12.74 -6.33
CA VAL A 139 0.94 13.32 -6.07
C VAL A 139 -0.14 12.24 -6.10
N CYS A 140 -0.08 11.30 -7.04
CA CYS A 140 -1.10 10.25 -7.16
C CYS A 140 -0.96 9.11 -6.16
N ILE A 141 0.26 8.81 -5.66
CA ILE A 141 0.46 7.76 -4.66
C ILE A 141 -0.05 8.14 -3.25
N THR A 142 -0.59 9.36 -3.08
CA THR A 142 -1.37 9.74 -1.88
C THR A 142 -2.54 8.81 -1.61
N ASN A 143 -2.92 7.98 -2.58
CA ASN A 143 -3.89 6.90 -2.45
C ASN A 143 -3.34 5.65 -1.70
N ASN A 144 -2.04 5.63 -1.37
CA ASN A 144 -1.41 4.49 -0.69
C ASN A 144 -0.25 4.92 0.20
N LEU A 145 -0.53 5.04 1.50
CA LEU A 145 0.35 5.69 2.48
C LEU A 145 1.74 5.05 2.58
N LEU A 146 1.83 3.71 2.62
CA LEU A 146 3.13 3.04 2.83
C LEU A 146 4.13 3.32 1.70
N TYR A 147 3.68 3.34 0.45
CA TYR A 147 4.56 3.60 -0.70
C TYR A 147 4.97 5.07 -0.77
N LEU A 148 4.09 5.98 -0.35
CA LEU A 148 4.40 7.41 -0.24
C LEU A 148 5.48 7.65 0.82
N MET A 149 5.33 7.05 2.01
CA MET A 149 6.30 7.18 3.11
C MET A 149 7.66 6.56 2.73
N ALA A 150 7.65 5.39 2.11
CA ALA A 150 8.86 4.75 1.59
C ALA A 150 9.57 5.64 0.57
N ALA A 151 8.86 6.11 -0.45
CA ALA A 151 9.41 6.98 -1.48
C ALA A 151 9.97 8.29 -0.90
N ALA A 152 9.30 8.89 0.09
CA ALA A 152 9.80 10.09 0.77
C ALA A 152 11.11 9.85 1.54
N THR A 153 11.32 8.63 2.04
CA THR A 153 12.50 8.26 2.84
C THR A 153 13.71 7.86 1.99
N VAL A 154 13.48 7.31 0.78
CA VAL A 154 14.54 6.80 -0.12
C VAL A 154 15.69 7.81 -0.35
N PRO A 155 15.46 9.08 -0.74
CA PRO A 155 16.56 10.02 -0.96
C PRO A 155 17.39 10.28 0.30
N TRP A 156 16.77 10.28 1.48
CA TRP A 156 17.45 10.42 2.75
C TRP A 156 18.31 9.21 3.08
N ALA A 157 17.82 8.01 2.82
CA ALA A 157 18.56 6.77 3.05
C ALA A 157 19.82 6.71 2.16
N LEU A 158 19.68 7.04 0.87
CA LEU A 158 20.80 7.10 -0.07
C LEU A 158 21.79 8.22 0.28
N TRP A 159 21.30 9.38 0.68
CA TRP A 159 22.15 10.49 1.17
C TRP A 159 22.94 10.10 2.41
N ALA A 160 22.31 9.47 3.40
CA ALA A 160 22.98 9.06 4.63
C ALA A 160 24.01 7.95 4.39
N ALA A 161 23.67 6.98 3.53
CA ALA A 161 24.60 5.93 3.13
C ALA A 161 25.82 6.50 2.41
N ASP A 162 25.64 7.44 1.48
CA ASP A 162 26.75 8.11 0.80
C ASP A 162 27.62 8.91 1.79
N CYS A 163 27.02 9.62 2.74
CA CYS A 163 27.75 10.30 3.82
C CYS A 163 28.59 9.32 4.65
N PHE A 164 28.02 8.15 4.97
CA PHE A 164 28.70 7.12 5.74
C PHE A 164 29.90 6.52 4.97
N PHE A 165 29.76 6.26 3.66
CA PHE A 165 30.88 5.73 2.86
C PHE A 165 32.03 6.72 2.71
N VAL A 166 31.74 8.03 2.60
CA VAL A 166 32.77 9.06 2.47
C VAL A 166 33.46 9.35 3.80
N ALA A 167 32.72 9.45 4.90
CA ALA A 167 33.23 9.74 6.23
C ALA A 167 32.62 8.75 7.25
N PRO A 168 33.18 7.55 7.36
CA PRO A 168 32.61 6.50 8.19
C PRO A 168 32.68 6.86 9.66
N THR A 169 31.51 7.02 10.27
CA THR A 169 31.34 7.18 11.70
C THR A 169 30.24 6.26 12.19
N LEU A 170 30.30 5.81 13.42
CA LEU A 170 29.26 4.93 13.98
C LEU A 170 27.89 5.61 13.94
N LEU A 171 27.79 6.88 14.33
CA LEU A 171 26.53 7.63 14.26
C LEU A 171 26.01 7.79 12.82
N GLY A 172 26.90 8.01 11.85
CA GLY A 172 26.55 8.08 10.43
C GLY A 172 26.00 6.76 9.91
N GLY A 173 26.65 5.64 10.28
CA GLY A 173 26.19 4.29 9.96
C GLY A 173 24.84 3.98 10.62
N THR A 174 24.66 4.33 11.90
CA THR A 174 23.38 4.17 12.60
C THR A 174 22.27 4.99 11.94
N ALA A 175 22.52 6.23 11.57
CA ALA A 175 21.53 7.08 10.89
C ALA A 175 21.13 6.49 9.52
N ALA A 176 22.10 6.03 8.72
CA ALA A 176 21.84 5.38 7.45
C ALA A 176 21.04 4.08 7.61
N ALA A 177 21.42 3.24 8.58
CA ALA A 177 20.69 2.00 8.88
C ALA A 177 19.26 2.26 9.39
N THR A 178 19.05 3.28 10.22
CA THR A 178 17.72 3.67 10.73
C THR A 178 16.82 4.16 9.59
N LEU A 179 17.34 4.98 8.67
CA LEU A 179 16.57 5.44 7.51
C LEU A 179 16.22 4.30 6.55
N LEU A 180 17.14 3.36 6.32
CA LEU A 180 16.84 2.15 5.55
C LEU A 180 15.79 1.28 6.27
N ALA A 181 15.97 1.05 7.57
CA ALA A 181 15.02 0.27 8.36
C ALA A 181 13.62 0.90 8.37
N SER A 182 13.52 2.24 8.41
CA SER A 182 12.23 2.94 8.41
C SER A 182 11.43 2.71 7.13
N ILE A 183 12.07 2.43 5.98
CA ILE A 183 11.39 2.04 4.73
C ILE A 183 10.66 0.69 4.91
N LEU A 184 11.24 -0.25 5.65
CA LEU A 184 10.55 -1.49 6.01
C LEU A 184 9.46 -1.27 7.05
N LEU A 185 9.75 -0.47 8.08
CA LEU A 185 8.81 -0.19 9.17
C LEU A 185 7.55 0.55 8.72
N CYS A 186 7.60 1.31 7.61
CA CYS A 186 6.38 1.87 7.02
C CYS A 186 5.56 0.84 6.22
N GLY A 187 6.11 -0.35 5.96
CA GLY A 187 5.41 -1.47 5.34
C GLY A 187 5.83 -1.81 3.91
N ASP A 188 6.79 -1.11 3.31
CA ASP A 188 7.21 -1.37 1.92
C ASP A 188 8.50 -2.21 1.85
N VAL A 189 8.32 -3.53 1.89
CA VAL A 189 9.42 -4.51 1.80
C VAL A 189 10.14 -4.43 0.45
N GLN A 190 9.42 -4.16 -0.64
CA GLN A 190 10.01 -4.08 -1.98
C GLN A 190 10.94 -2.86 -2.09
N SER A 191 10.48 -1.68 -1.68
CA SER A 191 11.30 -0.47 -1.64
C SER A 191 12.48 -0.61 -0.69
N PHE A 192 12.33 -1.31 0.41
CA PHE A 192 13.43 -1.63 1.32
C PHE A 192 14.55 -2.40 0.61
N LEU A 193 14.22 -3.49 -0.09
CA LEU A 193 15.22 -4.31 -0.81
C LEU A 193 15.87 -3.55 -1.98
N ILE A 194 15.08 -2.79 -2.75
CA ILE A 194 15.62 -1.93 -3.82
C ILE A 194 16.57 -0.88 -3.24
N SER A 195 16.23 -0.25 -2.11
CA SER A 195 17.09 0.74 -1.46
C SER A 195 18.39 0.12 -0.96
N CYS A 196 18.34 -1.09 -0.38
CA CYS A 196 19.54 -1.85 -0.01
C CYS A 196 20.42 -2.16 -1.24
N THR A 197 19.81 -2.54 -2.37
CA THR A 197 20.52 -2.76 -3.64
C THR A 197 21.15 -1.46 -4.14
N LEU A 198 20.45 -0.33 -4.10
CA LEU A 198 21.01 0.96 -4.50
C LEU A 198 22.15 1.42 -3.57
N VAL A 199 22.12 1.06 -2.30
CA VAL A 199 23.26 1.28 -1.39
C VAL A 199 24.51 0.53 -1.85
N LEU A 200 24.37 -0.70 -2.38
CA LEU A 200 25.48 -1.43 -3.01
C LEU A 200 26.00 -0.67 -4.23
N VAL A 201 25.11 -0.11 -5.06
CA VAL A 201 25.49 0.72 -6.21
C VAL A 201 26.25 1.97 -5.77
N VAL A 202 25.79 2.66 -4.70
CA VAL A 202 26.49 3.83 -4.14
C VAL A 202 27.88 3.43 -3.62
N ALA A 203 27.99 2.31 -2.91
CA ALA A 203 29.27 1.81 -2.39
C ALA A 203 30.25 1.50 -3.55
N THR A 204 29.80 0.84 -4.62
CA THR A 204 30.63 0.52 -5.80
C THR A 204 31.03 1.78 -6.57
N ALA A 205 30.12 2.76 -6.71
CA ALA A 205 30.40 4.04 -7.37
C ALA A 205 31.45 4.88 -6.60
N ARG A 206 31.58 4.67 -5.29
CA ARG A 206 32.58 5.32 -4.42
C ARG A 206 33.87 4.51 -4.26
N HIS A 207 33.92 3.32 -4.87
CA HIS A 207 35.07 2.42 -4.78
C HIS A 207 36.36 3.11 -5.21
N GLN A 208 37.36 3.07 -4.34
CA GLN A 208 38.72 3.52 -4.62
C GLN A 208 39.65 2.28 -4.71
N HIS A 209 40.46 2.22 -5.77
CA HIS A 209 41.44 1.14 -5.92
C HIS A 209 42.30 1.02 -4.65
N GLY A 210 42.41 -0.23 -4.14
CA GLY A 210 43.19 -0.54 -2.94
C GLY A 210 42.43 -0.53 -1.61
N ARG A 211 41.12 -0.14 -1.58
CA ARG A 211 40.28 -0.12 -0.35
C ARG A 211 39.07 -1.04 -0.39
N ALA A 212 39.00 -1.94 -1.38
CA ALA A 212 37.86 -2.82 -1.65
C ALA A 212 37.37 -3.60 -0.41
N ALA A 213 38.27 -4.24 0.30
CA ALA A 213 37.92 -5.06 1.48
C ALA A 213 37.27 -4.22 2.60
N GLY A 214 37.83 -3.02 2.88
CA GLY A 214 37.25 -2.14 3.90
C GLY A 214 35.88 -1.58 3.54
N GLU A 215 35.60 -1.32 2.27
CA GLU A 215 34.30 -0.87 1.76
C GLU A 215 33.27 -1.99 1.79
N ALA A 216 33.65 -3.19 1.44
CA ALA A 216 32.80 -4.38 1.55
C ALA A 216 32.39 -4.63 3.00
N VAL A 217 33.33 -4.60 3.95
CA VAL A 217 33.04 -4.74 5.38
C VAL A 217 32.07 -3.67 5.87
N ARG A 218 32.27 -2.41 5.49
CA ARG A 218 31.35 -1.31 5.87
C ARG A 218 29.94 -1.52 5.31
N THR A 219 29.85 -1.97 4.07
CA THR A 219 28.57 -2.24 3.42
C THR A 219 27.83 -3.38 4.11
N VAL A 220 28.52 -4.49 4.38
CA VAL A 220 27.95 -5.62 5.11
C VAL A 220 27.53 -5.19 6.52
N ALA A 221 28.36 -4.44 7.24
CA ALA A 221 28.05 -3.94 8.58
C ALA A 221 26.82 -3.01 8.57
N LEU A 222 26.69 -2.12 7.57
CA LEU A 222 25.52 -1.26 7.39
C LEU A 222 24.26 -2.08 7.15
N LEU A 223 24.29 -3.06 6.26
CA LEU A 223 23.13 -3.89 5.95
C LEU A 223 22.74 -4.80 7.11
N LEU A 224 23.71 -5.37 7.83
CA LEU A 224 23.45 -6.14 9.04
C LEU A 224 22.82 -5.28 10.14
N LEU A 225 23.36 -4.08 10.39
CA LEU A 225 22.76 -3.16 11.36
C LEU A 225 21.34 -2.75 10.94
N THR A 226 21.11 -2.54 9.65
CA THR A 226 19.77 -2.27 9.10
C THR A 226 18.81 -3.43 9.38
N ALA A 227 19.23 -4.66 9.11
CA ALA A 227 18.43 -5.86 9.38
C ALA A 227 18.13 -6.03 10.87
N MET A 228 19.12 -5.79 11.73
CA MET A 228 18.93 -5.82 13.18
C MET A 228 17.94 -4.75 13.67
N LEU A 229 18.04 -3.51 13.20
CA LEU A 229 17.11 -2.44 13.56
C LEU A 229 15.68 -2.71 13.04
N ALA A 230 15.54 -3.40 11.92
CA ALA A 230 14.27 -3.77 11.34
C ALA A 230 13.71 -5.11 11.88
N ALA A 231 14.45 -5.83 12.73
CA ALA A 231 14.09 -7.17 13.16
C ALA A 231 12.74 -7.24 13.88
N VAL A 232 12.35 -6.20 14.60
CA VAL A 232 11.03 -6.09 15.25
C VAL A 232 9.86 -6.27 14.28
N GLN A 233 10.03 -5.88 13.00
CA GLN A 233 9.05 -6.07 11.94
C GLN A 233 9.36 -7.27 11.07
N MET A 234 10.64 -7.53 10.76
CA MET A 234 11.05 -8.61 9.85
C MET A 234 10.69 -10.01 10.39
N VAL A 235 10.94 -10.25 11.68
CA VAL A 235 10.70 -11.58 12.27
C VAL A 235 9.21 -11.93 12.26
N PRO A 236 8.29 -11.08 12.77
CA PRO A 236 6.85 -11.33 12.63
C PRO A 236 6.37 -11.41 11.19
N ALA A 237 6.93 -10.60 10.28
CA ALA A 237 6.53 -10.60 8.86
C ALA A 237 6.91 -11.92 8.16
N PHE A 238 8.00 -12.54 8.55
CA PHE A 238 8.40 -13.85 8.03
C PHE A 238 7.39 -14.94 8.37
N GLU A 239 6.88 -14.96 9.62
CA GLU A 239 5.80 -15.87 10.03
C GLU A 239 4.54 -15.69 9.18
N VAL A 240 4.15 -14.43 8.93
CA VAL A 240 3.00 -14.13 8.06
C VAL A 240 3.26 -14.53 6.61
N ALA A 241 4.48 -14.38 6.11
CA ALA A 241 4.83 -14.77 4.74
C ALA A 241 4.72 -16.29 4.52
N THR A 242 4.96 -17.09 5.56
CA THR A 242 4.90 -18.57 5.49
C THR A 242 3.51 -19.13 5.78
N ALA A 243 2.75 -18.52 6.69
CA ALA A 243 1.43 -19.00 7.12
C ALA A 243 0.24 -18.27 6.46
N GLY A 244 0.49 -17.11 5.84
CA GLY A 244 -0.54 -16.29 5.21
C GLY A 244 -0.71 -16.53 3.71
N LYS A 245 -1.73 -15.93 3.12
CA LYS A 245 -2.08 -16.05 1.68
C LYS A 245 -0.98 -15.60 0.71
N LEU A 246 0.02 -14.86 1.16
CA LEU A 246 1.14 -14.41 0.32
C LEU A 246 2.01 -15.56 -0.18
N ALA A 247 1.98 -16.71 0.48
CA ALA A 247 2.70 -17.91 0.05
C ALA A 247 2.20 -18.49 -1.29
N ALA A 248 0.98 -18.16 -1.71
CA ALA A 248 0.31 -18.71 -2.90
C ALA A 248 0.34 -17.77 -4.12
N GLN A 249 1.26 -16.78 -4.20
CA GLN A 249 1.30 -15.86 -5.34
C GLN A 249 1.85 -16.50 -6.62
N ASN A 250 1.17 -16.22 -7.74
CA ASN A 250 1.61 -16.60 -9.07
C ASN A 250 2.14 -15.38 -9.86
N LEU A 251 2.81 -15.64 -10.99
CA LEU A 251 3.38 -14.59 -11.84
C LEU A 251 2.32 -13.61 -12.37
N LEU A 252 1.14 -14.10 -12.74
CA LEU A 252 0.04 -13.26 -13.26
C LEU A 252 -0.39 -12.20 -12.24
N THR A 253 -0.53 -12.59 -10.97
CA THR A 253 -0.83 -11.65 -9.87
C THR A 253 0.33 -10.70 -9.59
N ALA A 254 1.57 -11.20 -9.69
CA ALA A 254 2.76 -10.39 -9.46
C ALA A 254 2.93 -9.31 -10.52
N GLU A 255 2.62 -9.58 -11.79
CA GLU A 255 2.68 -8.65 -12.91
C GLU A 255 1.45 -7.74 -13.06
N ALA A 256 0.46 -7.82 -12.16
CA ALA A 256 -0.64 -6.87 -12.13
C ALA A 256 -0.09 -5.44 -11.98
N TRP A 257 -0.72 -4.47 -12.67
CA TRP A 257 -0.21 -3.10 -12.77
C TRP A 257 1.23 -2.99 -13.29
N SER A 258 1.55 -3.73 -14.35
CA SER A 258 2.73 -3.49 -15.18
C SER A 258 2.59 -2.17 -15.93
N LEU A 259 3.66 -1.39 -15.97
CA LEU A 259 3.71 -0.14 -16.71
C LEU A 259 3.57 -0.40 -18.22
N HIS A 260 2.44 0.00 -18.79
CA HIS A 260 2.20 -0.15 -20.22
C HIS A 260 3.09 0.82 -21.02
N PRO A 261 3.68 0.43 -22.18
CA PRO A 261 4.55 1.30 -22.99
C PRO A 261 3.93 2.65 -23.34
N LEU A 262 2.63 2.72 -23.65
CA LEU A 262 1.93 3.97 -23.94
C LEU A 262 1.99 4.95 -22.77
N ARG A 263 2.08 4.48 -21.53
CA ARG A 263 2.20 5.35 -20.36
C ARG A 263 3.55 6.05 -20.22
N LEU A 264 4.53 5.68 -21.03
CA LEU A 264 5.75 6.48 -21.14
C LEU A 264 5.47 7.87 -21.72
N LEU A 265 4.37 8.05 -22.46
CA LEU A 265 3.88 9.38 -22.89
C LEU A 265 3.43 10.21 -21.68
N ASP A 266 2.82 9.57 -20.63
CA ASP A 266 2.44 10.27 -19.41
C ASP A 266 3.65 10.89 -18.71
N VAL A 267 4.83 10.27 -18.80
CA VAL A 267 6.05 10.77 -18.17
C VAL A 267 6.45 12.14 -18.72
N ALA A 268 6.25 12.35 -20.02
CA ALA A 268 6.62 13.57 -20.73
C ALA A 268 5.50 14.62 -20.77
N LEU A 269 4.27 14.20 -21.14
CA LEU A 269 3.16 15.09 -21.44
C LEU A 269 2.22 15.29 -20.23
N GLY A 270 2.14 14.31 -19.35
CA GLY A 270 1.19 14.29 -18.22
C GLY A 270 0.12 13.21 -18.37
N PRO A 271 -0.85 13.14 -17.48
CA PRO A 271 -1.81 12.05 -17.39
C PRO A 271 -2.76 12.04 -18.61
N LEU A 272 -2.49 11.18 -19.58
CA LEU A 272 -3.32 10.96 -20.75
C LEU A 272 -4.44 9.96 -20.49
N PHE A 273 -4.16 8.97 -19.63
CA PHE A 273 -5.01 7.81 -19.36
C PHE A 273 -5.64 7.84 -17.96
N ALA A 274 -5.50 8.96 -17.24
CA ALA A 274 -6.06 9.11 -15.90
C ALA A 274 -7.59 9.01 -15.91
N GLY A 275 -8.12 8.38 -14.83
CA GLY A 275 -9.54 8.36 -14.51
C GLY A 275 -9.73 8.57 -13.02
N GLU A 276 -10.75 9.33 -12.62
CA GLU A 276 -11.16 9.45 -11.21
C GLU A 276 -11.83 8.16 -10.73
N SER A 277 -11.91 8.00 -9.42
CA SER A 277 -12.69 6.91 -8.83
C SER A 277 -14.16 7.01 -9.28
N GLY A 278 -14.70 5.94 -9.88
CA GLY A 278 -16.06 5.94 -10.46
C GLY A 278 -16.17 6.31 -11.94
N ASP A 279 -15.07 6.69 -12.59
CA ASP A 279 -15.04 7.05 -14.02
C ASP A 279 -15.11 5.82 -14.93
N LEU A 280 -16.27 5.58 -15.53
CA LEU A 280 -16.52 4.43 -16.40
C LEU A 280 -15.74 4.49 -17.73
N VAL A 281 -15.55 5.69 -18.31
CA VAL A 281 -14.80 5.86 -19.56
C VAL A 281 -13.32 5.60 -19.31
N GLY A 282 -12.75 6.13 -18.22
CA GLY A 282 -11.38 5.84 -17.80
C GLY A 282 -11.17 4.36 -17.48
N ALA A 283 -12.13 3.71 -16.82
CA ALA A 283 -12.09 2.29 -16.55
C ALA A 283 -12.06 1.44 -17.83
N ALA A 284 -12.85 1.81 -18.86
CA ALA A 284 -12.83 1.16 -20.16
C ALA A 284 -11.49 1.33 -20.88
N ILE A 285 -10.93 2.54 -20.91
CA ILE A 285 -9.60 2.82 -21.46
C ILE A 285 -8.53 1.96 -20.76
N ASN A 286 -8.56 1.90 -19.44
CA ASN A 286 -7.58 1.15 -18.65
C ASN A 286 -7.67 -0.36 -18.92
N ARG A 287 -8.88 -0.92 -19.00
CA ARG A 287 -9.10 -2.34 -19.23
C ARG A 287 -8.79 -2.76 -20.66
N GLU A 288 -9.29 -2.01 -21.63
CA GLU A 288 -9.30 -2.42 -23.04
C GLU A 288 -8.05 -2.00 -23.79
N LEU A 289 -7.60 -0.73 -23.63
CA LEU A 289 -6.41 -0.21 -24.30
C LEU A 289 -5.12 -0.59 -23.53
N LEU A 290 -5.07 -0.31 -22.22
CA LEU A 290 -3.87 -0.54 -21.44
C LEU A 290 -3.79 -1.96 -20.87
N GLN A 291 -4.82 -2.79 -21.08
CA GLN A 291 -4.90 -4.18 -20.63
C GLN A 291 -4.60 -4.35 -19.13
N VAL A 292 -5.07 -3.40 -18.32
CA VAL A 292 -4.93 -3.45 -16.87
C VAL A 292 -5.96 -4.45 -16.33
N GLN A 293 -5.49 -5.45 -15.59
CA GLN A 293 -6.36 -6.51 -15.03
C GLN A 293 -7.43 -5.99 -14.06
N ARG A 294 -7.15 -4.85 -13.42
CA ARG A 294 -8.10 -4.12 -12.57
C ARG A 294 -8.43 -2.81 -13.28
N ASN A 295 -9.66 -2.39 -13.27
CA ASN A 295 -10.17 -1.23 -14.02
C ASN A 295 -9.44 0.11 -13.72
N ASN A 296 -8.53 0.14 -12.77
CA ASN A 296 -7.80 1.32 -12.32
C ASN A 296 -6.30 1.19 -12.53
N LEU A 297 -5.63 2.28 -12.89
CA LEU A 297 -4.18 2.39 -12.91
C LEU A 297 -3.58 2.25 -11.50
N TRP A 298 -2.31 1.90 -11.38
CA TRP A 298 -1.61 1.95 -10.10
C TRP A 298 -1.56 3.38 -9.56
N VAL A 299 -1.09 4.32 -10.39
CA VAL A 299 -1.20 5.77 -10.17
C VAL A 299 -1.74 6.45 -11.43
N ASN A 300 -2.52 7.51 -11.27
CA ASN A 300 -3.15 8.21 -12.39
C ASN A 300 -2.16 9.04 -13.22
N SER A 301 -0.98 9.35 -12.71
CA SER A 301 0.05 10.12 -13.41
C SER A 301 1.45 9.63 -13.08
N LEU A 302 2.31 9.61 -14.11
CA LEU A 302 3.75 9.38 -14.00
C LEU A 302 4.55 10.64 -14.36
N HIS A 303 3.91 11.77 -14.49
CA HIS A 303 4.43 12.99 -15.06
C HIS A 303 5.66 13.54 -14.34
N LEU A 304 6.75 13.66 -15.06
CA LEU A 304 7.98 14.36 -14.68
C LEU A 304 8.17 15.67 -15.45
N GLY A 305 7.46 15.81 -16.57
CA GLY A 305 7.53 16.94 -17.50
C GLY A 305 8.66 16.81 -18.53
N LEU A 306 8.32 17.07 -19.78
CA LEU A 306 9.29 17.03 -20.89
C LEU A 306 10.51 17.95 -20.65
N PRO A 307 10.37 19.18 -20.09
CA PRO A 307 11.53 20.00 -19.78
C PRO A 307 12.55 19.30 -18.87
N ALA A 308 12.08 18.60 -17.84
CA ALA A 308 12.96 17.87 -16.90
C ALA A 308 13.63 16.67 -17.58
N LEU A 309 12.91 15.94 -18.43
CA LEU A 309 13.45 14.80 -19.20
C LEU A 309 14.55 15.25 -20.17
N VAL A 310 14.29 16.32 -20.93
CA VAL A 310 15.26 16.89 -21.87
C VAL A 310 16.50 17.39 -21.13
N LEU A 311 16.31 18.11 -20.02
CA LEU A 311 17.43 18.55 -19.17
C LEU A 311 18.21 17.36 -18.63
N ALA A 312 17.55 16.27 -18.20
CA ALA A 312 18.25 15.06 -17.74
C ALA A 312 19.14 14.47 -18.85
N GLY A 313 18.65 14.42 -20.08
CA GLY A 313 19.44 14.00 -21.26
C GLY A 313 20.66 14.92 -21.51
N VAL A 314 20.51 16.22 -21.33
CA VAL A 314 21.61 17.21 -21.43
C VAL A 314 22.64 16.97 -20.31
N GLY A 315 22.17 16.79 -19.06
CA GLY A 315 23.02 16.48 -17.91
C GLY A 315 23.83 15.19 -18.10
N LEU A 316 23.16 14.16 -18.59
CA LEU A 316 23.80 12.89 -18.95
C LEU A 316 24.89 13.07 -20.02
N SER A 317 24.59 13.81 -21.08
CA SER A 317 25.52 14.07 -22.18
C SER A 317 26.77 14.79 -21.70
N ARG A 318 26.65 15.71 -20.74
CA ARG A 318 27.75 16.48 -20.12
C ARG A 318 28.63 15.58 -19.26
N HIS A 319 28.02 14.69 -18.48
CA HIS A 319 28.71 13.86 -17.49
C HIS A 319 29.03 12.42 -17.98
N ARG A 320 28.87 12.14 -19.27
CA ARG A 320 29.02 10.79 -19.86
C ARG A 320 30.37 10.12 -19.62
N ARG A 321 31.41 10.90 -19.25
CA ARG A 321 32.75 10.37 -18.97
C ARG A 321 32.91 9.89 -17.51
N HIS A 322 31.96 10.21 -16.61
CA HIS A 322 31.98 9.76 -15.24
C HIS A 322 31.31 8.41 -15.08
N HIS A 323 31.97 7.45 -14.47
CA HIS A 323 31.40 6.10 -14.24
C HIS A 323 30.09 6.15 -13.43
N ALA A 324 30.00 7.03 -12.41
CA ALA A 324 28.79 7.21 -11.62
C ALA A 324 27.55 7.56 -12.46
N THR A 325 27.72 8.29 -13.57
CA THR A 325 26.61 8.59 -14.50
C THR A 325 26.02 7.34 -15.09
N TRP A 326 26.85 6.37 -15.50
CA TRP A 326 26.39 5.12 -16.09
C TRP A 326 25.73 4.19 -15.09
N PHE A 327 26.12 4.24 -13.80
CA PHE A 327 25.39 3.54 -12.74
C PHE A 327 23.97 4.10 -12.56
N VAL A 328 23.81 5.44 -12.58
CA VAL A 328 22.48 6.06 -12.51
C VAL A 328 21.63 5.72 -13.73
N VAL A 329 22.23 5.81 -14.94
CA VAL A 329 21.54 5.44 -16.19
C VAL A 329 21.13 3.99 -16.18
N GLY A 330 22.07 3.10 -15.83
CA GLY A 330 21.79 1.66 -15.73
C GLY A 330 20.66 1.35 -14.75
N ALA A 331 20.67 1.99 -13.58
CA ALA A 331 19.59 1.86 -12.60
C ALA A 331 18.25 2.35 -13.16
N VAL A 332 18.21 3.52 -13.80
CA VAL A 332 16.99 4.06 -14.44
C VAL A 332 16.46 3.10 -15.50
N VAL A 333 17.33 2.61 -16.39
CA VAL A 333 16.92 1.67 -17.44
C VAL A 333 16.41 0.36 -16.87
N VAL A 334 17.16 -0.27 -15.98
CA VAL A 334 16.78 -1.56 -15.37
C VAL A 334 15.47 -1.44 -14.59
N LEU A 335 15.32 -0.38 -13.80
CA LEU A 335 14.10 -0.16 -13.01
C LEU A 335 12.89 0.18 -13.90
N THR A 336 13.09 0.88 -15.02
CA THR A 336 12.02 1.11 -16.02
C THR A 336 11.60 -0.22 -16.66
N LEU A 337 12.55 -1.05 -17.09
CA LEU A 337 12.25 -2.36 -17.68
C LEU A 337 11.56 -3.29 -16.67
N LEU A 338 11.97 -3.27 -15.41
CA LEU A 338 11.30 -3.98 -14.33
C LEU A 338 9.88 -3.44 -14.08
N ALA A 339 9.70 -2.11 -14.10
CA ALA A 339 8.38 -1.48 -13.95
C ALA A 339 7.43 -1.85 -15.09
N MET A 340 7.94 -2.07 -16.30
CA MET A 340 7.16 -2.52 -17.45
C MET A 340 6.63 -3.96 -17.32
N GLY A 341 7.10 -4.73 -16.34
CA GLY A 341 6.55 -6.04 -15.97
C GLY A 341 6.35 -6.98 -17.16
N LYS A 342 5.10 -7.39 -17.40
CA LYS A 342 4.71 -8.29 -18.50
C LYS A 342 5.08 -7.75 -19.91
N HIS A 343 5.24 -6.45 -20.07
CA HIS A 343 5.51 -5.82 -21.36
C HIS A 343 7.00 -5.87 -21.76
N ALA A 344 7.93 -6.03 -20.80
CA ALA A 344 9.36 -6.10 -21.07
C ALA A 344 9.98 -7.48 -20.77
N GLY A 345 9.28 -8.38 -20.06
CA GLY A 345 9.74 -9.72 -19.72
C GLY A 345 10.83 -9.78 -18.64
N VAL A 346 11.47 -8.65 -18.28
CA VAL A 346 12.56 -8.61 -17.29
C VAL A 346 12.06 -8.95 -15.89
N TYR A 347 10.84 -8.52 -15.55
CA TYR A 347 10.20 -8.84 -14.26
C TYR A 347 9.98 -10.35 -14.11
N ALA A 348 9.47 -11.01 -15.15
CA ALA A 348 9.26 -12.46 -15.17
C ALA A 348 10.57 -13.23 -15.01
N LEU A 349 11.67 -12.74 -15.62
CA LEU A 349 13.00 -13.32 -15.45
C LEU A 349 13.45 -13.23 -13.99
N VAL A 350 13.36 -12.05 -13.37
CA VAL A 350 13.74 -11.84 -11.97
C VAL A 350 12.86 -12.67 -11.02
N PHE A 351 11.55 -12.75 -11.26
CA PHE A 351 10.62 -13.57 -10.51
C PHE A 351 10.97 -15.07 -10.51
N ARG A 352 11.49 -15.57 -11.64
CA ARG A 352 11.92 -16.97 -11.78
C ARG A 352 13.26 -17.23 -11.10
N LEU A 353 14.23 -16.31 -11.27
CA LEU A 353 15.62 -16.50 -10.83
C LEU A 353 15.83 -16.17 -9.35
N LEU A 354 15.03 -15.27 -8.77
CA LEU A 354 15.17 -14.78 -7.39
C LEU A 354 13.95 -15.16 -6.55
N PRO A 355 13.95 -16.31 -5.85
CA PRO A 355 12.81 -16.75 -5.04
C PRO A 355 12.27 -15.69 -4.06
N PRO A 356 13.08 -14.86 -3.37
CA PRO A 356 12.58 -13.78 -2.52
C PRO A 356 11.76 -12.71 -3.28
N TRP A 357 11.95 -12.59 -4.60
CA TRP A 357 11.20 -11.65 -5.42
C TRP A 357 9.74 -12.08 -5.64
N ARG A 358 9.42 -13.36 -5.44
CA ARG A 358 8.09 -13.94 -5.69
C ARG A 358 7.00 -13.40 -4.78
N VAL A 359 7.36 -12.79 -3.66
CA VAL A 359 6.40 -12.15 -2.74
C VAL A 359 5.98 -10.73 -3.19
N PHE A 360 6.65 -10.16 -4.21
CA PHE A 360 6.37 -8.82 -4.69
C PHE A 360 5.39 -8.81 -5.85
N ARG A 361 4.66 -7.73 -5.95
CA ARG A 361 3.66 -7.46 -7.00
C ARG A 361 3.69 -5.99 -7.37
N TYR A 362 3.06 -5.74 -8.55
CA TYR A 362 2.82 -4.38 -9.03
C TYR A 362 4.11 -3.68 -9.45
N PRO A 363 4.64 -4.02 -10.65
CA PRO A 363 5.92 -3.52 -11.13
C PRO A 363 6.02 -1.99 -11.21
N GLU A 364 4.92 -1.28 -11.47
CA GLU A 364 4.88 0.18 -11.55
C GLU A 364 5.32 0.90 -10.25
N LYS A 365 5.33 0.20 -9.10
CA LYS A 365 5.87 0.70 -7.83
C LYS A 365 7.35 1.12 -7.89
N LEU A 366 8.09 0.64 -8.88
CA LEU A 366 9.51 0.96 -9.05
C LEU A 366 9.75 2.35 -9.64
N PHE A 367 8.71 3.03 -10.12
CA PHE A 367 8.83 4.32 -10.81
C PHE A 367 9.44 5.47 -9.97
N PRO A 368 9.27 5.58 -8.63
CA PRO A 368 9.93 6.64 -7.84
C PRO A 368 11.44 6.67 -7.99
N TYR A 369 12.06 5.52 -8.15
CA TYR A 369 13.52 5.40 -8.35
C TYR A 369 13.94 5.91 -9.73
N VAL A 370 13.11 5.68 -10.75
CA VAL A 370 13.28 6.24 -12.09
C VAL A 370 13.17 7.77 -12.02
N ALA A 371 12.15 8.27 -11.34
CA ALA A 371 11.94 9.71 -11.14
C ALA A 371 13.12 10.38 -10.42
N LEU A 372 13.69 9.72 -9.39
CA LEU A 372 14.87 10.22 -8.67
C LEU A 372 16.09 10.33 -9.58
N GLY A 373 16.35 9.33 -10.41
CA GLY A 373 17.46 9.34 -11.37
C GLY A 373 17.32 10.46 -12.40
N VAL A 374 16.12 10.64 -12.97
CA VAL A 374 15.81 11.74 -13.90
C VAL A 374 15.98 13.11 -13.21
N ALA A 375 15.49 13.25 -11.99
CA ALA A 375 15.59 14.49 -11.21
C ALA A 375 17.05 14.91 -10.97
N LEU A 376 17.92 13.97 -10.59
CA LEU A 376 19.36 14.21 -10.42
C LEU A 376 20.03 14.59 -11.74
N GLY A 377 19.69 13.93 -12.84
CA GLY A 377 20.21 14.24 -14.18
C GLY A 377 19.81 15.66 -14.65
N ALA A 378 18.54 16.06 -14.44
CA ALA A 378 18.04 17.39 -14.77
C ALA A 378 18.76 18.50 -13.96
N ALA A 379 18.99 18.27 -12.67
CA ALA A 379 19.72 19.20 -11.83
C ALA A 379 21.20 19.36 -12.27
N ALA A 380 21.86 18.27 -12.68
CA ALA A 380 23.22 18.29 -13.20
C ALA A 380 23.34 19.10 -14.50
N ALA A 381 22.29 19.12 -15.34
CA ALA A 381 22.25 19.97 -16.53
C ALA A 381 22.29 21.47 -16.18
N LEU A 382 21.56 21.90 -15.14
CA LEU A 382 21.53 23.30 -14.75
C LEU A 382 22.89 23.81 -14.25
N ASP A 383 23.66 22.96 -13.61
CA ASP A 383 25.04 23.30 -13.25
C ASP A 383 25.94 23.48 -14.50
N ALA A 384 25.78 22.61 -15.48
CA ALA A 384 26.51 22.72 -16.74
C ALA A 384 26.14 24.00 -17.52
N ILE A 385 24.86 24.38 -17.52
CA ILE A 385 24.34 25.62 -18.14
C ILE A 385 24.92 26.86 -17.46
N GLY A 386 25.07 26.81 -16.13
CA GLY A 386 25.68 27.92 -15.38
C GLY A 386 27.19 28.09 -15.62
N ALA A 387 27.89 27.03 -16.00
CA ALA A 387 29.34 26.99 -16.17
C ALA A 387 29.82 27.26 -17.60
N ASP A 388 29.01 26.95 -18.65
CA ASP A 388 29.44 27.00 -20.05
C ASP A 388 28.28 27.38 -20.97
N GLU A 389 28.51 28.44 -21.76
CA GLU A 389 27.52 29.00 -22.70
C GLU A 389 27.12 27.98 -23.81
N ARG A 390 28.00 27.08 -24.21
CA ARG A 390 27.68 26.02 -25.18
C ARG A 390 26.60 25.08 -24.65
N TRP A 391 26.65 24.73 -23.37
CA TRP A 391 25.63 23.88 -22.73
C TRP A 391 24.34 24.62 -22.56
N ARG A 392 24.39 25.93 -22.33
CA ARG A 392 23.21 26.82 -22.29
C ARG A 392 22.44 26.76 -23.61
N TRP A 393 23.13 27.00 -24.74
CA TRP A 393 22.51 26.93 -26.07
C TRP A 393 21.98 25.53 -26.38
N ARG A 394 22.72 24.49 -26.10
CA ARG A 394 22.29 23.09 -26.30
C ARG A 394 21.01 22.78 -25.49
N ALA A 395 20.95 23.15 -24.24
CA ALA A 395 19.80 22.91 -23.40
C ALA A 395 18.58 23.70 -23.86
N ALA A 396 18.76 25.01 -24.17
CA ALA A 396 17.68 25.83 -24.68
C ALA A 396 17.16 25.34 -26.02
N SER A 397 18.04 24.97 -26.96
CA SER A 397 17.65 24.42 -28.25
C SER A 397 16.92 23.06 -28.09
N ALA A 398 17.43 22.16 -27.26
CA ALA A 398 16.79 20.87 -27.03
C ALA A 398 15.40 21.00 -26.40
N VAL A 399 15.25 21.88 -25.40
CA VAL A 399 13.94 22.16 -24.77
C VAL A 399 13.02 22.88 -25.75
N GLY A 400 13.56 23.83 -26.58
CA GLY A 400 12.82 24.53 -27.61
C GLY A 400 12.30 23.59 -28.71
N VAL A 401 13.12 22.63 -29.14
CA VAL A 401 12.66 21.55 -30.05
C VAL A 401 11.52 20.75 -29.41
N GLY A 402 11.61 20.43 -28.12
CA GLY A 402 10.51 19.81 -27.39
C GLY A 402 9.22 20.64 -27.43
N ALA A 403 9.33 21.98 -27.30
CA ALA A 403 8.18 22.87 -27.42
C ALA A 403 7.54 22.79 -28.81
N VAL A 404 8.35 22.87 -29.87
CA VAL A 404 7.88 22.77 -31.26
C VAL A 404 7.21 21.43 -31.54
N VAL A 405 7.83 20.33 -31.10
CA VAL A 405 7.28 18.96 -31.26
C VAL A 405 5.91 18.87 -30.58
N CYS A 406 5.78 19.33 -29.34
CA CYS A 406 4.50 19.30 -28.63
C CYS A 406 3.44 20.18 -29.28
N ALA A 407 3.82 21.38 -29.81
CA ALA A 407 2.90 22.23 -30.54
C ALA A 407 2.40 21.58 -31.86
N LEU A 408 3.30 20.91 -32.59
CA LEU A 408 2.96 20.14 -33.78
C LEU A 408 2.06 18.94 -33.45
N LEU A 409 2.34 18.21 -32.39
CA LEU A 409 1.50 17.09 -31.94
C LEU A 409 0.07 17.57 -31.60
N ALA A 410 -0.04 18.69 -30.89
CA ALA A 410 -1.34 19.30 -30.61
C ALA A 410 -2.07 19.73 -31.88
N ALA A 411 -1.36 20.35 -32.83
CA ALA A 411 -1.94 20.78 -34.11
C ALA A 411 -2.41 19.59 -34.96
N PHE A 412 -1.61 18.55 -35.10
CA PHE A 412 -1.97 17.34 -35.85
C PHE A 412 -3.16 16.61 -35.23
N GLU A 413 -3.23 16.57 -33.90
CA GLU A 413 -4.38 15.99 -33.21
C GLU A 413 -5.63 16.83 -33.42
N HIS A 414 -5.51 18.16 -33.29
CA HIS A 414 -6.64 19.07 -33.43
C HIS A 414 -7.23 19.06 -34.86
N VAL A 415 -6.37 18.97 -35.89
CA VAL A 415 -6.81 19.02 -37.30
C VAL A 415 -7.21 17.66 -37.85
N GLY A 416 -6.45 16.62 -37.51
CA GLY A 416 -6.61 15.29 -38.12
C GLY A 416 -6.86 14.15 -37.17
N GLY A 417 -6.90 14.39 -35.85
CA GLY A 417 -7.09 13.33 -34.86
C GLY A 417 -6.04 12.21 -34.94
N VAL A 418 -4.78 12.56 -35.23
CA VAL A 418 -3.72 11.57 -35.52
C VAL A 418 -3.54 10.58 -34.37
N PHE A 419 -3.56 11.05 -33.13
CA PHE A 419 -3.45 10.20 -31.97
C PHE A 419 -4.76 9.45 -31.71
N SER A 420 -5.90 10.16 -31.62
CA SER A 420 -7.17 9.56 -31.21
C SER A 420 -7.84 8.73 -32.31
N HIS A 421 -7.79 9.14 -33.58
CA HIS A 421 -8.50 8.46 -34.67
C HIS A 421 -7.64 7.50 -35.49
N HIS A 422 -6.31 7.62 -35.43
CA HIS A 422 -5.39 6.73 -36.18
C HIS A 422 -4.55 5.85 -35.30
N LEU A 423 -3.80 6.43 -34.37
CA LEU A 423 -2.86 5.66 -33.55
C LEU A 423 -3.60 4.79 -32.51
N ILE A 424 -4.52 5.36 -31.74
CA ILE A 424 -5.21 4.62 -30.66
C ILE A 424 -6.06 3.47 -31.21
N PRO A 425 -6.91 3.63 -32.26
CA PRO A 425 -7.64 2.50 -32.82
C PRO A 425 -6.75 1.37 -33.35
N ALA A 426 -5.57 1.71 -33.90
CA ALA A 426 -4.61 0.71 -34.35
C ALA A 426 -3.99 -0.11 -33.21
N LEU A 427 -3.96 0.43 -32.00
CA LEU A 427 -3.42 -0.22 -30.79
C LEU A 427 -4.48 -0.84 -29.88
N TRP A 428 -5.76 -0.54 -30.11
CA TRP A 428 -6.87 -1.01 -29.27
C TRP A 428 -7.39 -2.34 -29.81
N SER A 429 -7.39 -3.37 -28.96
CA SER A 429 -7.81 -4.72 -29.35
C SER A 429 -9.33 -4.89 -29.57
N GLY A 430 -10.13 -3.89 -29.17
CA GLY A 430 -11.59 -3.85 -29.33
C GLY A 430 -12.05 -2.66 -30.18
N SER A 431 -13.34 -2.35 -30.17
CA SER A 431 -13.90 -1.16 -30.80
C SER A 431 -14.03 -0.06 -29.76
N PRO A 432 -13.11 0.95 -29.74
CA PRO A 432 -13.16 2.02 -28.76
C PRO A 432 -14.44 2.85 -28.94
N SER A 433 -15.06 3.23 -27.82
CA SER A 433 -16.24 4.10 -27.87
C SER A 433 -15.86 5.50 -28.36
N PRO A 434 -16.77 6.20 -29.11
CA PRO A 434 -16.55 7.58 -29.51
C PRO A 434 -16.20 8.52 -28.34
N ALA A 435 -16.79 8.28 -27.16
CA ALA A 435 -16.50 9.04 -25.95
C ALA A 435 -15.06 8.84 -25.46
N ALA A 436 -14.53 7.60 -25.53
CA ALA A 436 -13.14 7.31 -25.16
C ALA A 436 -12.15 7.98 -26.11
N LEU A 437 -12.41 7.93 -27.43
CA LEU A 437 -11.56 8.58 -28.43
C LEU A 437 -11.59 10.11 -28.29
N ALA A 438 -12.78 10.70 -28.14
CA ALA A 438 -12.93 12.15 -27.94
C ALA A 438 -12.18 12.62 -26.67
N ARG A 439 -12.31 11.88 -25.58
CA ARG A 439 -11.59 12.18 -24.33
C ARG A 439 -10.08 12.10 -24.51
N LEU A 440 -9.57 11.02 -25.12
CA LEU A 440 -8.14 10.84 -25.35
C LEU A 440 -7.57 11.94 -26.24
N GLY A 441 -8.26 12.30 -27.33
CA GLY A 441 -7.85 13.37 -28.24
C GLY A 441 -7.84 14.75 -27.57
N ALA A 442 -8.89 15.08 -26.81
CA ALA A 442 -8.95 16.32 -26.06
C ALA A 442 -7.86 16.41 -25.00
N THR A 443 -7.64 15.33 -24.25
CA THR A 443 -6.58 15.26 -23.22
C THR A 443 -5.20 15.37 -23.86
N PHE A 444 -4.93 14.65 -24.93
CA PHE A 444 -3.65 14.68 -25.64
C PHE A 444 -3.33 16.09 -26.16
N THR A 445 -4.31 16.76 -26.79
CA THR A 445 -4.17 18.16 -27.26
C THR A 445 -3.84 19.07 -26.07
N ALA A 446 -4.64 19.05 -25.02
CA ALA A 446 -4.45 19.92 -23.86
C ALA A 446 -3.07 19.72 -23.22
N ARG A 447 -2.66 18.48 -22.96
CA ARG A 447 -1.35 18.15 -22.35
C ARG A 447 -0.18 18.52 -23.26
N SER A 448 -0.33 18.36 -24.59
CA SER A 448 0.68 18.76 -25.54
C SER A 448 0.87 20.28 -25.56
N VAL A 449 -0.22 21.07 -25.54
CA VAL A 449 -0.16 22.54 -25.45
C VAL A 449 0.48 23.01 -24.15
N GLU A 450 0.04 22.48 -23.00
CA GLU A 450 0.61 22.82 -21.68
C GLU A 450 2.11 22.53 -21.62
N THR A 451 2.53 21.39 -22.18
CA THR A 451 3.94 20.99 -22.23
C THR A 451 4.74 21.89 -23.17
N ALA A 452 4.17 22.30 -24.33
CA ALA A 452 4.80 23.25 -25.23
C ALA A 452 5.03 24.61 -24.57
N VAL A 453 4.04 25.12 -23.82
CA VAL A 453 4.17 26.37 -23.05
C VAL A 453 5.26 26.24 -21.98
N ALA A 454 5.27 25.14 -21.21
CA ALA A 454 6.28 24.90 -20.19
C ALA A 454 7.70 24.82 -20.80
N CYS A 455 7.88 24.09 -21.91
CA CYS A 455 9.14 24.02 -22.63
C CYS A 455 9.59 25.40 -23.14
N THR A 456 8.68 26.19 -23.71
CA THR A 456 8.98 27.55 -24.19
C THR A 456 9.43 28.45 -23.05
N ALA A 457 8.74 28.44 -21.91
CA ALA A 457 9.09 29.22 -20.74
C ALA A 457 10.48 28.80 -20.16
N VAL A 458 10.74 27.50 -20.07
CA VAL A 458 12.05 26.97 -19.60
C VAL A 458 13.17 27.32 -20.58
N ALA A 459 12.97 27.15 -21.89
CA ALA A 459 13.95 27.54 -22.91
C ALA A 459 14.24 29.05 -22.85
N GLY A 460 13.23 29.91 -22.73
CA GLY A 460 13.37 31.33 -22.51
C GLY A 460 14.16 31.67 -21.25
N ALA A 461 13.86 31.02 -20.10
CA ALA A 461 14.61 31.21 -18.87
C ALA A 461 16.10 30.85 -19.03
N VAL A 462 16.39 29.74 -19.72
CA VAL A 462 17.77 29.30 -19.98
C VAL A 462 18.51 30.28 -20.90
N LEU A 463 17.84 30.84 -21.90
CA LEU A 463 18.46 31.80 -22.85
C LEU A 463 18.70 33.19 -22.23
N PHE A 464 17.68 33.75 -21.59
CA PHE A 464 17.68 35.16 -21.21
C PHE A 464 18.23 35.44 -19.81
N VAL A 465 18.15 34.48 -18.88
CA VAL A 465 18.65 34.66 -17.52
C VAL A 465 20.14 34.23 -17.43
N ARG A 466 21.05 35.20 -17.59
CA ARG A 466 22.49 34.91 -17.63
C ARG A 466 23.11 34.48 -16.30
N ASN A 467 22.59 34.91 -15.16
CA ASN A 467 23.05 34.45 -13.85
C ASN A 467 22.63 33.00 -13.63
N GLY A 468 23.61 32.09 -13.55
CA GLY A 468 23.37 30.66 -13.47
C GLY A 468 22.51 30.24 -12.25
N GLY A 469 22.70 30.87 -11.10
CA GLY A 469 21.89 30.59 -9.90
C GLY A 469 20.46 31.07 -10.02
N ARG A 470 20.22 32.26 -10.56
CA ARG A 470 18.87 32.80 -10.84
C ARG A 470 18.18 32.00 -11.94
N CYS A 471 18.90 31.61 -12.98
CA CYS A 471 18.40 30.75 -14.04
C CYS A 471 17.91 29.42 -13.47
N ALA A 472 18.73 28.74 -12.69
CA ALA A 472 18.39 27.46 -12.09
C ALA A 472 17.18 27.58 -11.14
N ALA A 473 17.09 28.61 -10.33
CA ALA A 473 15.94 28.85 -9.46
C ALA A 473 14.65 29.12 -10.26
N LEU A 474 14.74 29.94 -11.32
CA LEU A 474 13.57 30.23 -12.18
C LEU A 474 13.10 28.98 -12.93
N VAL A 475 14.02 28.17 -13.47
CA VAL A 475 13.69 26.89 -14.12
C VAL A 475 13.00 25.95 -13.13
N ALA A 476 13.50 25.83 -11.89
CA ALA A 476 12.86 25.02 -10.86
C ALA A 476 11.43 25.49 -10.54
N VAL A 477 11.20 26.82 -10.47
CA VAL A 477 9.85 27.39 -10.27
C VAL A 477 8.94 27.08 -11.46
N LEU A 478 9.40 27.28 -12.71
CA LEU A 478 8.60 27.01 -13.90
C LEU A 478 8.22 25.52 -14.01
N VAL A 479 9.16 24.62 -13.73
CA VAL A 479 8.88 23.18 -13.70
C VAL A 479 7.93 22.84 -12.56
N PHE A 480 8.08 23.43 -11.37
CA PHE A 480 7.14 23.26 -10.27
C PHE A 480 5.72 23.66 -10.65
N LEU A 481 5.56 24.86 -11.25
CA LEU A 481 4.25 25.34 -11.68
C LEU A 481 3.61 24.40 -12.71
N HIS A 482 4.40 23.93 -13.68
CA HIS A 482 3.91 22.96 -14.67
C HIS A 482 3.48 21.65 -14.00
N LEU A 483 4.29 21.07 -13.12
CA LEU A 483 3.95 19.84 -12.39
C LEU A 483 2.72 20.05 -11.48
N ALA A 484 2.64 21.19 -10.80
CA ALA A 484 1.52 21.53 -9.92
C ALA A 484 0.21 21.68 -10.70
N ILE A 485 0.20 22.43 -11.80
CA ILE A 485 -0.99 22.62 -12.64
C ILE A 485 -1.51 21.28 -13.17
N VAL A 486 -0.61 20.42 -13.64
CA VAL A 486 -0.98 19.14 -14.26
C VAL A 486 -1.39 18.10 -13.23
N ASN A 487 -0.72 18.03 -12.08
CA ASN A 487 -0.89 16.91 -11.14
C ASN A 487 -1.80 17.25 -9.93
N ALA A 488 -1.91 18.53 -9.51
CA ALA A 488 -2.73 18.89 -8.35
C ALA A 488 -4.21 18.49 -8.47
N PRO A 489 -4.86 18.49 -9.63
CA PRO A 489 -6.23 18.01 -9.75
C PRO A 489 -6.43 16.52 -9.43
N LEU A 490 -5.35 15.72 -9.42
CA LEU A 490 -5.42 14.25 -9.38
C LEU A 490 -5.46 13.62 -7.98
N TYR A 491 -5.26 14.40 -6.90
CA TYR A 491 -5.45 13.86 -5.56
C TYR A 491 -6.92 13.92 -5.14
N GLU A 492 -7.36 12.89 -4.44
CA GLU A 492 -8.76 12.70 -4.09
C GLU A 492 -8.99 12.93 -2.59
N VAL A 493 -9.90 13.85 -2.26
CA VAL A 493 -10.30 14.17 -0.88
C VAL A 493 -11.81 14.25 -0.77
N ALA A 494 -12.33 13.88 0.41
CA ALA A 494 -13.74 13.97 0.73
C ALA A 494 -13.96 14.56 2.12
N SER A 495 -15.24 14.76 2.51
CA SER A 495 -15.59 15.26 3.83
C SER A 495 -15.16 14.28 4.95
N PRO A 496 -14.61 14.78 6.08
CA PRO A 496 -14.27 13.94 7.23
C PRO A 496 -15.50 13.28 7.90
N THR A 497 -16.71 13.75 7.63
CA THR A 497 -17.96 13.15 8.11
C THR A 497 -18.13 11.70 7.67
N LEU A 498 -17.49 11.32 6.58
CA LEU A 498 -17.44 9.95 6.07
C LEU A 498 -16.93 8.92 7.11
N LEU A 499 -16.01 9.33 7.98
CA LEU A 499 -15.43 8.46 9.02
C LEU A 499 -16.22 8.48 10.34
N THR A 500 -17.13 9.43 10.52
CA THR A 500 -17.86 9.62 11.78
C THR A 500 -19.33 9.24 11.68
N THR A 501 -19.88 9.19 10.47
CA THR A 501 -21.29 8.81 10.24
C THR A 501 -21.37 7.34 9.85
N PRO A 502 -21.91 6.45 10.70
CA PRO A 502 -22.07 5.03 10.36
C PRO A 502 -22.94 4.87 9.11
N SER A 503 -22.65 3.84 8.32
CA SER A 503 -23.55 3.45 7.25
C SER A 503 -24.88 2.93 7.82
N ALA A 504 -25.97 3.03 7.03
CA ALA A 504 -27.26 2.49 7.42
C ALA A 504 -27.18 0.98 7.75
N PHE A 505 -26.34 0.23 6.98
CA PHE A 505 -26.11 -1.19 7.22
C PHE A 505 -25.38 -1.45 8.54
N ALA A 506 -24.35 -0.67 8.85
CA ALA A 506 -23.65 -0.79 10.13
C ALA A 506 -24.56 -0.45 11.31
N ALA A 507 -25.41 0.58 11.17
CA ALA A 507 -26.39 0.95 12.17
C ALA A 507 -27.44 -0.16 12.38
N ALA A 508 -27.98 -0.75 11.30
CA ALA A 508 -28.94 -1.83 11.34
C ALA A 508 -28.37 -3.07 12.07
N ILE A 509 -27.12 -3.48 11.74
CA ILE A 509 -26.48 -4.61 12.43
C ILE A 509 -26.34 -4.32 13.93
N ARG A 510 -25.83 -3.15 14.30
CA ARG A 510 -25.63 -2.79 15.71
C ARG A 510 -26.94 -2.75 16.51
N THR A 511 -28.02 -2.31 15.88
CA THR A 511 -29.37 -2.32 16.48
C THR A 511 -29.89 -3.74 16.66
N THR A 512 -29.72 -4.59 15.66
CA THR A 512 -30.18 -5.98 15.70
C THR A 512 -29.41 -6.82 16.74
N GLU A 513 -28.10 -6.56 16.89
CA GLU A 513 -27.21 -7.27 17.83
C GLU A 513 -27.07 -6.56 19.19
N ALA A 514 -28.00 -5.72 19.57
CA ALA A 514 -27.92 -5.03 20.87
C ALA A 514 -28.07 -5.98 22.07
N PRO A 515 -27.22 -5.89 23.12
CA PRO A 515 -26.00 -5.10 23.21
C PRO A 515 -24.89 -5.63 22.31
N PHE A 516 -24.38 -4.77 21.43
CA PHE A 516 -23.37 -5.16 20.45
C PHE A 516 -22.02 -5.44 21.13
N ALA A 517 -21.39 -6.57 20.80
CA ALA A 517 -20.07 -6.98 21.28
C ALA A 517 -19.25 -7.69 20.20
N LEU A 518 -17.94 -7.56 20.28
CA LEU A 518 -17.01 -8.35 19.46
C LEU A 518 -17.23 -9.86 19.71
N GLY A 519 -17.13 -10.68 18.66
CA GLY A 519 -17.36 -12.12 18.76
C GLY A 519 -18.81 -12.57 18.52
N ARG A 520 -19.76 -11.66 18.34
CA ARG A 520 -21.17 -12.03 18.14
C ARG A 520 -21.54 -12.28 16.68
N ALA A 521 -21.24 -11.36 15.79
CA ALA A 521 -21.69 -11.45 14.42
C ALA A 521 -20.65 -11.01 13.41
N ARG A 522 -20.62 -11.67 12.27
CA ARG A 522 -19.78 -11.31 11.13
C ARG A 522 -20.61 -10.84 9.96
N VAL A 523 -20.05 -9.86 9.24
CA VAL A 523 -20.59 -9.37 7.98
C VAL A 523 -19.68 -9.78 6.83
N TYR A 524 -20.31 -10.13 5.72
CA TYR A 524 -19.63 -10.40 4.47
C TYR A 524 -20.16 -9.48 3.38
N ARG A 525 -19.29 -8.93 2.54
CA ARG A 525 -19.66 -8.19 1.34
C ARG A 525 -19.54 -9.13 0.13
N LEU A 526 -20.67 -9.43 -0.51
CA LEU A 526 -20.69 -10.14 -1.78
C LEU A 526 -20.23 -9.22 -2.91
N LYS A 527 -19.33 -9.68 -3.75
CA LYS A 527 -18.95 -8.95 -4.95
C LYS A 527 -20.17 -8.80 -5.87
N GLY A 528 -20.39 -7.61 -6.39
CA GLY A 528 -21.49 -7.29 -7.26
C GLY A 528 -21.45 -5.83 -7.73
N ALA A 529 -22.25 -5.50 -8.72
CA ALA A 529 -22.37 -4.12 -9.21
C ALA A 529 -23.01 -3.21 -8.15
N TYR A 530 -22.61 -1.97 -8.14
CA TYR A 530 -23.32 -0.91 -7.42
C TYR A 530 -24.31 -0.24 -8.37
N GLY A 531 -25.46 0.15 -7.84
CA GLY A 531 -26.27 1.15 -8.49
C GLY A 531 -25.59 2.52 -8.45
N THR A 532 -25.85 3.31 -9.45
CA THR A 532 -25.30 4.68 -9.59
C THR A 532 -26.41 5.72 -9.65
N ASP A 533 -27.60 5.39 -9.14
CA ASP A 533 -28.74 6.30 -9.14
C ASP A 533 -28.67 7.26 -7.93
N TYR A 534 -27.56 8.01 -7.89
CA TYR A 534 -27.26 8.93 -6.79
C TYR A 534 -28.30 10.05 -6.65
N GLU A 535 -29.07 10.33 -7.70
CA GLU A 535 -30.13 11.36 -7.67
C GLU A 535 -31.28 10.99 -6.72
N ARG A 536 -31.45 9.71 -6.42
CA ARG A 536 -32.46 9.25 -5.44
C ARG A 536 -32.15 9.60 -4.00
N ASP A 537 -30.89 9.84 -3.67
CA ASP A 537 -30.44 10.29 -2.35
C ASP A 537 -29.86 11.70 -2.44
N PRO A 538 -30.58 12.73 -1.95
CA PRO A 538 -30.09 14.11 -2.00
C PRO A 538 -28.74 14.30 -1.32
N THR A 539 -28.37 13.45 -0.35
CA THR A 539 -27.08 13.53 0.35
C THR A 539 -25.96 12.99 -0.52
N LEU A 540 -26.23 11.99 -1.36
CA LEU A 540 -25.28 11.46 -2.36
C LEU A 540 -25.20 12.41 -3.58
N ALA A 541 -26.30 12.92 -4.04
CA ALA A 541 -26.34 13.85 -5.17
C ALA A 541 -25.56 15.15 -4.90
N ALA A 542 -25.50 15.58 -3.64
CA ALA A 542 -24.74 16.77 -3.23
C ALA A 542 -23.21 16.54 -3.15
N LEU A 543 -22.73 15.31 -3.26
CA LEU A 543 -21.31 14.98 -3.23
C LEU A 543 -20.72 15.04 -4.64
N ASP A 544 -19.43 15.38 -4.73
CA ASP A 544 -18.66 15.15 -5.94
C ASP A 544 -18.44 13.64 -6.19
N VAL A 545 -17.96 13.28 -7.38
CA VAL A 545 -17.76 11.88 -7.80
C VAL A 545 -16.90 11.09 -6.81
N VAL A 546 -15.87 11.72 -6.25
CA VAL A 546 -14.99 11.11 -5.24
C VAL A 546 -15.74 10.85 -3.95
N GLY A 547 -16.52 11.82 -3.47
CA GLY A 547 -17.36 11.69 -2.29
C GLY A 547 -18.44 10.62 -2.45
N GLN A 548 -19.10 10.57 -3.62
CA GLN A 548 -20.07 9.53 -3.97
C GLN A 548 -19.43 8.13 -3.91
N TYR A 549 -18.27 7.94 -4.55
CA TYR A 549 -17.52 6.68 -4.49
C TYR A 549 -17.14 6.31 -3.06
N ALA A 550 -16.57 7.25 -2.31
CA ALA A 550 -16.14 7.00 -0.94
C ALA A 550 -17.33 6.62 -0.03
N ARG A 551 -18.46 7.30 -0.20
CA ARG A 551 -19.71 6.98 0.53
C ARG A 551 -20.24 5.60 0.14
N THR A 552 -20.21 5.24 -1.14
CA THR A 552 -20.60 3.91 -1.62
C THR A 552 -19.77 2.80 -0.98
N VAL A 553 -18.45 2.97 -0.93
CA VAL A 553 -17.52 2.00 -0.32
C VAL A 553 -17.85 1.74 1.15
N THR A 554 -18.14 2.79 1.91
CA THR A 554 -18.47 2.67 3.35
C THR A 554 -19.89 2.16 3.57
N ALA A 555 -20.86 2.59 2.75
CA ALA A 555 -22.25 2.15 2.82
C ALA A 555 -22.40 0.66 2.52
N ALA A 556 -21.69 0.18 1.52
CA ALA A 556 -21.69 -1.23 1.11
C ALA A 556 -21.00 -2.17 2.11
N LEU A 557 -20.30 -1.64 3.10
CA LEU A 557 -19.42 -2.40 4.00
C LEU A 557 -18.34 -3.17 3.22
N GLU A 558 -17.69 -2.50 2.25
CA GLU A 558 -16.59 -3.09 1.48
C GLU A 558 -15.53 -3.69 2.40
N PRO A 559 -14.81 -4.74 1.98
CA PRO A 559 -13.84 -5.44 2.83
C PRO A 559 -12.93 -4.50 3.61
N VAL A 560 -12.72 -4.79 4.89
CA VAL A 560 -12.01 -4.03 5.93
C VAL A 560 -12.79 -2.80 6.45
N THR A 561 -13.61 -2.12 5.66
CA THR A 561 -14.38 -0.95 6.15
C THR A 561 -15.38 -1.26 7.29
N PRO A 562 -15.92 -2.48 7.47
CA PRO A 562 -16.71 -2.82 8.64
C PRO A 562 -16.02 -2.49 9.97
N ALA A 563 -14.69 -2.61 10.02
CA ALA A 563 -13.88 -2.31 11.20
C ALA A 563 -14.01 -0.85 11.67
N LEU A 564 -14.30 0.10 10.78
CA LEU A 564 -14.57 1.51 11.16
C LEU A 564 -15.73 1.62 12.15
N TRP A 565 -16.65 0.69 12.11
CA TRP A 565 -17.84 0.62 12.95
C TRP A 565 -17.75 -0.46 14.04
N GLY A 566 -16.58 -1.10 14.20
CA GLY A 566 -16.35 -2.20 15.13
C GLY A 566 -16.98 -3.52 14.70
N LEU A 567 -17.38 -3.67 13.43
CA LEU A 567 -17.96 -4.89 12.88
C LEU A 567 -16.88 -5.83 12.35
N GLU A 568 -17.00 -7.13 12.62
CA GLU A 568 -16.09 -8.15 12.10
C GLU A 568 -16.43 -8.49 10.64
N GLY A 569 -15.48 -8.24 9.73
CA GLY A 569 -15.57 -8.66 8.32
C GLY A 569 -15.09 -10.10 8.14
N ALA A 570 -15.83 -10.90 7.37
CA ALA A 570 -15.42 -12.25 7.00
C ALA A 570 -14.66 -12.31 5.66
N ASN A 571 -14.57 -11.21 4.92
CA ASN A 571 -13.82 -11.14 3.67
C ASN A 571 -12.31 -11.32 3.90
N THR A 572 -11.61 -11.91 2.92
CA THR A 572 -10.17 -12.19 2.99
C THR A 572 -9.36 -11.14 2.23
N TYR A 573 -9.43 -9.88 2.62
CA TYR A 573 -8.81 -8.78 1.88
C TYR A 573 -7.34 -8.55 2.24
N LEU A 574 -7.03 -8.46 3.52
CA LEU A 574 -5.70 -8.11 4.03
C LEU A 574 -4.66 -9.25 3.81
N PRO A 575 -3.36 -8.91 3.73
CA PRO A 575 -2.33 -9.86 3.31
C PRO A 575 -2.00 -10.94 4.35
N ALA A 576 -2.28 -10.71 5.63
CA ALA A 576 -1.97 -11.66 6.69
C ALA A 576 -3.08 -12.68 6.96
N THR A 577 -4.17 -12.68 6.18
CA THR A 577 -5.20 -13.71 6.24
C THR A 577 -4.56 -15.10 6.15
N SER A 578 -5.00 -16.04 6.99
CA SER A 578 -4.53 -17.43 6.97
C SER A 578 -4.64 -18.02 5.56
N ALA A 579 -3.61 -18.73 5.11
CA ALA A 579 -3.62 -19.42 3.83
C ALA A 579 -4.79 -20.40 3.74
N ARG A 580 -5.13 -21.09 4.82
CA ARG A 580 -6.25 -22.02 4.92
C ARG A 580 -7.61 -21.33 4.71
N VAL A 581 -7.81 -20.17 5.34
CA VAL A 581 -9.03 -19.37 5.15
C VAL A 581 -9.11 -18.85 3.71
N PHE A 582 -7.97 -18.42 3.15
CA PHE A 582 -7.92 -17.91 1.77
C PHE A 582 -8.18 -19.01 0.73
N GLU A 583 -7.65 -20.21 0.93
CA GLU A 583 -7.86 -21.36 0.02
C GLU A 583 -9.33 -21.81 -0.02
N LEU A 584 -10.00 -21.86 1.15
CA LEU A 584 -11.44 -22.12 1.21
C LEU A 584 -12.27 -21.03 0.52
N ALA A 585 -11.75 -19.80 0.48
CA ALA A 585 -12.41 -18.65 -0.14
C ALA A 585 -12.13 -18.53 -1.65
N ALA A 586 -11.21 -19.31 -2.20
CA ALA A 586 -10.75 -19.16 -3.59
C ALA A 586 -11.70 -19.75 -4.64
N ASP A 587 -12.61 -20.63 -4.25
CA ASP A 587 -13.60 -21.21 -5.15
C ASP A 587 -14.83 -20.28 -5.24
N GLU A 588 -14.94 -19.54 -6.35
CA GLU A 588 -15.86 -18.41 -6.48
C GLU A 588 -17.34 -18.81 -6.71
N ASP A 589 -17.66 -20.03 -7.13
CA ASP A 589 -19.00 -20.36 -7.63
C ASP A 589 -20.02 -20.74 -6.54
N ASP A 590 -19.61 -21.22 -5.34
CA ASP A 590 -20.53 -21.59 -4.23
C ASP A 590 -20.09 -21.09 -2.83
N TRP A 591 -19.18 -20.15 -2.79
CA TRP A 591 -18.53 -19.72 -1.56
C TRP A 591 -19.46 -18.99 -0.57
N VAL A 592 -20.56 -18.32 -1.00
CA VAL A 592 -21.51 -17.67 -0.08
C VAL A 592 -22.21 -18.69 0.81
N ALA A 593 -22.71 -19.79 0.24
CA ALA A 593 -23.31 -20.85 1.01
C ALA A 593 -22.28 -21.50 1.95
N ARG A 594 -21.08 -21.74 1.47
CA ARG A 594 -19.97 -22.32 2.21
C ARG A 594 -19.48 -21.43 3.36
N TYR A 595 -19.27 -20.13 3.10
CA TYR A 595 -18.86 -19.16 4.13
C TYR A 595 -19.89 -19.01 5.24
N THR A 596 -21.16 -18.93 4.91
CA THR A 596 -22.22 -18.83 5.91
C THR A 596 -22.32 -20.08 6.78
N LYS A 597 -22.09 -21.26 6.21
CA LYS A 597 -22.06 -22.52 6.95
C LYS A 597 -20.85 -22.65 7.86
N LEU A 598 -19.65 -22.23 7.42
CA LEU A 598 -18.40 -22.53 8.13
C LEU A 598 -17.96 -21.44 9.09
N PHE A 599 -18.23 -20.18 8.80
CA PHE A 599 -17.56 -19.06 9.47
C PHE A 599 -18.48 -18.15 10.26
N GLY A 600 -19.71 -18.54 10.51
CA GLY A 600 -20.62 -17.78 11.36
C GLY A 600 -20.96 -16.39 10.79
N VAL A 601 -21.13 -16.29 9.47
CA VAL A 601 -21.53 -15.05 8.79
C VAL A 601 -23.03 -14.85 8.97
N ALA A 602 -23.40 -13.89 9.79
CA ALA A 602 -24.81 -13.57 10.10
C ALA A 602 -25.39 -12.54 9.13
N TYR A 603 -24.56 -11.70 8.53
CA TYR A 603 -24.99 -10.60 7.67
C TYR A 603 -24.24 -10.61 6.34
N VAL A 604 -25.01 -10.44 5.25
CA VAL A 604 -24.44 -10.31 3.90
C VAL A 604 -24.89 -9.01 3.27
N SER A 605 -23.96 -8.17 2.89
CA SER A 605 -24.20 -6.99 2.04
C SER A 605 -24.08 -7.44 0.58
N LEU A 606 -25.13 -7.29 -0.22
CA LEU A 606 -25.21 -7.80 -1.58
C LEU A 606 -25.93 -6.82 -2.51
N SER A 607 -25.83 -7.04 -3.81
CA SER A 607 -26.56 -6.26 -4.81
C SER A 607 -28.04 -6.64 -4.76
N ARG A 608 -28.91 -5.76 -5.23
CA ARG A 608 -30.35 -6.02 -5.31
C ARG A 608 -30.68 -7.24 -6.18
N ASP A 609 -29.86 -7.52 -7.18
CA ASP A 609 -30.06 -8.65 -8.09
C ASP A 609 -29.88 -10.00 -7.38
N ASP A 610 -29.05 -10.06 -6.34
CA ASP A 610 -28.74 -11.29 -5.58
C ASP A 610 -29.71 -11.50 -4.40
N VAL A 611 -30.65 -10.59 -4.15
CA VAL A 611 -31.56 -10.66 -2.98
C VAL A 611 -32.51 -11.84 -3.09
N ALA A 612 -33.03 -12.15 -4.29
CA ALA A 612 -33.98 -13.22 -4.48
C ALA A 612 -33.41 -14.57 -4.05
N ASP A 613 -32.15 -14.85 -4.43
CA ASP A 613 -31.44 -16.08 -4.04
C ASP A 613 -31.19 -16.14 -2.53
N ALA A 614 -30.82 -15.00 -1.94
CA ALA A 614 -30.60 -14.92 -0.50
C ALA A 614 -31.88 -15.17 0.30
N LEU A 615 -33.06 -14.70 -0.16
CA LEU A 615 -34.37 -14.94 0.45
C LEU A 615 -34.82 -16.40 0.28
N ALA A 616 -34.60 -16.98 -0.90
CA ALA A 616 -34.92 -18.40 -1.16
C ALA A 616 -34.15 -19.34 -0.22
N ASN A 617 -32.95 -18.90 0.24
CA ASN A 617 -32.11 -19.61 1.21
C ASN A 617 -32.38 -19.22 2.69
N GLY A 618 -33.58 -18.68 2.99
CA GLY A 618 -34.00 -18.37 4.35
C GLY A 618 -33.38 -17.06 4.94
N GLY A 619 -32.88 -16.20 4.08
CA GLY A 619 -32.42 -14.86 4.50
C GLY A 619 -33.59 -13.89 4.76
N ARG A 620 -33.34 -12.82 5.51
CA ARG A 620 -34.28 -11.73 5.76
C ARG A 620 -33.60 -10.40 5.47
N VAL A 621 -34.17 -9.58 4.61
CA VAL A 621 -33.70 -8.19 4.41
C VAL A 621 -33.95 -7.38 5.68
N ILE A 622 -32.92 -6.73 6.20
CA ILE A 622 -32.99 -5.87 7.40
C ILE A 622 -32.74 -4.39 7.11
N ALA A 623 -32.06 -4.09 5.99
CA ALA A 623 -31.85 -2.74 5.50
C ALA A 623 -31.63 -2.74 3.99
N GLU A 624 -32.04 -1.67 3.34
CA GLU A 624 -31.84 -1.44 1.91
C GLU A 624 -31.25 -0.05 1.66
N ASP A 625 -30.43 0.06 0.63
CA ASP A 625 -29.99 1.33 0.06
C ASP A 625 -30.40 1.38 -1.43
N PRO A 626 -31.58 1.97 -1.72
CA PRO A 626 -32.13 1.98 -3.08
C PRO A 626 -31.27 2.78 -4.08
N ALA A 627 -30.54 3.82 -3.62
CA ALA A 627 -29.68 4.64 -4.46
C ALA A 627 -28.44 3.87 -4.91
N LEU A 628 -27.94 2.97 -4.10
CA LEU A 628 -26.77 2.15 -4.37
C LEU A 628 -27.14 0.73 -4.84
N TRP A 629 -28.43 0.38 -4.94
CA TRP A 629 -28.93 -0.95 -5.29
C TRP A 629 -28.36 -2.04 -4.38
N LEU A 630 -28.26 -1.74 -3.10
CA LEU A 630 -27.70 -2.64 -2.10
C LEU A 630 -28.76 -3.06 -1.10
N SER A 631 -28.62 -4.27 -0.62
CA SER A 631 -29.43 -4.82 0.47
C SER A 631 -28.54 -5.49 1.50
N LEU A 632 -28.93 -5.37 2.77
CA LEU A 632 -28.32 -6.08 3.88
C LEU A 632 -29.26 -7.22 4.29
N VAL A 633 -28.81 -8.44 4.12
CA VAL A 633 -29.58 -9.66 4.44
C VAL A 633 -29.00 -10.31 5.69
N GLN A 634 -29.88 -10.53 6.68
CA GLN A 634 -29.59 -11.38 7.84
C GLN A 634 -29.84 -12.84 7.49
N ARG A 635 -28.95 -13.73 7.89
CA ARG A 635 -29.05 -15.18 7.70
C ARG A 635 -28.86 -15.92 9.01
N ARG A 636 -29.32 -17.16 9.09
CA ARG A 636 -29.02 -18.06 10.20
C ARG A 636 -27.53 -18.43 10.10
N ALA A 637 -26.76 -17.92 11.05
CA ALA A 637 -25.31 -18.17 11.10
C ALA A 637 -24.98 -19.40 11.95
N MET A 638 -23.84 -20.03 11.67
CA MET A 638 -23.20 -20.96 12.57
C MET A 638 -22.88 -20.27 13.91
N PRO A 639 -23.03 -20.94 15.03
CA PRO A 639 -22.57 -20.43 16.32
C PRO A 639 -21.08 -20.13 16.29
N ARG A 640 -20.66 -19.08 17.04
CA ARG A 640 -19.24 -18.74 17.16
C ARG A 640 -18.44 -19.85 17.81
N THR A 641 -19.03 -20.57 18.74
CA THR A 641 -18.47 -21.75 19.37
C THR A 641 -19.52 -22.82 19.56
N TYR A 642 -19.14 -24.09 19.43
CA TYR A 642 -20.03 -25.24 19.57
C TYR A 642 -19.23 -26.51 19.88
N LEU A 643 -19.92 -27.53 20.39
CA LEU A 643 -19.37 -28.87 20.56
C LEU A 643 -19.72 -29.71 19.32
N ALA A 644 -18.72 -30.50 18.85
CA ALA A 644 -18.86 -31.34 17.65
C ALA A 644 -18.19 -32.69 17.86
N ARG A 645 -18.62 -33.72 17.10
CA ARG A 645 -17.90 -34.98 17.00
C ARG A 645 -16.66 -34.82 16.14
N PRO A 646 -15.49 -35.32 16.56
CA PRO A 646 -14.28 -35.31 15.74
C PRO A 646 -14.44 -36.29 14.56
N ARG A 647 -14.19 -35.81 13.34
CA ARG A 647 -13.98 -36.60 12.14
C ARG A 647 -12.53 -36.46 11.71
N CYS A 648 -11.71 -37.46 12.14
CA CYS A 648 -10.28 -37.45 11.87
C CYS A 648 -9.99 -37.69 10.39
N VAL A 649 -9.08 -36.90 9.83
CA VAL A 649 -8.52 -37.06 8.49
C VAL A 649 -7.00 -37.10 8.58
N ARG A 650 -6.36 -37.67 7.55
CA ARG A 650 -4.93 -37.96 7.56
C ARG A 650 -4.08 -36.70 7.40
N ASP A 651 -4.50 -35.77 6.58
CA ASP A 651 -3.72 -34.61 6.18
C ASP A 651 -4.61 -33.43 5.74
N ARG A 652 -3.94 -32.32 5.44
CA ARG A 652 -4.55 -31.06 5.03
C ARG A 652 -5.40 -31.17 3.75
N GLU A 653 -4.95 -31.95 2.77
CA GLU A 653 -5.68 -32.10 1.50
C GLU A 653 -6.99 -32.83 1.70
N ALA A 654 -6.96 -33.90 2.50
CA ALA A 654 -8.17 -34.65 2.88
C ALA A 654 -9.14 -33.79 3.68
N ALA A 655 -8.64 -32.92 4.57
CA ALA A 655 -9.47 -31.98 5.29
C ALA A 655 -10.14 -30.97 4.36
N LEU A 656 -9.40 -30.41 3.41
CA LEU A 656 -9.93 -29.46 2.45
C LEU A 656 -11.01 -30.11 1.55
N ALA A 657 -10.70 -31.27 0.98
CA ALA A 657 -11.61 -31.98 0.10
C ALA A 657 -12.95 -32.31 0.80
N LEU A 658 -12.88 -32.74 2.06
CA LEU A 658 -14.08 -33.08 2.83
C LEU A 658 -14.92 -31.85 3.21
N VAL A 659 -14.26 -30.78 3.70
CA VAL A 659 -14.91 -29.52 4.10
C VAL A 659 -15.48 -28.75 2.88
N ALA A 660 -14.84 -28.90 1.73
CA ALA A 660 -15.31 -28.33 0.47
C ALA A 660 -16.47 -29.15 -0.16
N GLY A 661 -16.69 -30.41 0.27
CA GLY A 661 -17.75 -31.27 -0.25
C GLY A 661 -19.12 -30.97 0.36
N ASP A 662 -20.17 -31.42 -0.35
CA ASP A 662 -21.57 -31.22 0.07
C ASP A 662 -21.99 -32.08 1.27
N GLU A 663 -21.30 -33.17 1.52
CA GLU A 663 -21.60 -34.12 2.61
C GLU A 663 -21.27 -33.57 4.01
N PHE A 664 -20.41 -32.55 4.08
CA PHE A 664 -20.00 -31.94 5.35
C PHE A 664 -21.07 -30.99 5.89
N ALA A 665 -21.66 -31.34 7.04
CA ALA A 665 -22.76 -30.60 7.66
C ALA A 665 -22.49 -30.23 9.14
N PRO A 666 -21.70 -29.17 9.41
CA PRO A 666 -21.56 -28.67 10.77
C PRO A 666 -22.87 -28.09 11.28
N PRO A 667 -23.08 -27.96 12.63
CA PRO A 667 -22.15 -28.15 13.73
C PRO A 667 -22.06 -29.56 14.33
N GLY A 668 -22.76 -30.54 13.81
CA GLY A 668 -22.81 -31.89 14.42
C GLY A 668 -21.47 -32.62 14.41
N GLU A 669 -20.65 -32.37 13.41
CA GLU A 669 -19.29 -32.91 13.28
C GLU A 669 -18.29 -31.82 12.98
N ALA A 670 -17.02 -32.05 13.27
CA ALA A 670 -15.91 -31.19 12.91
C ALA A 670 -14.75 -32.03 12.37
N VAL A 671 -14.28 -31.66 11.18
CA VAL A 671 -13.13 -32.30 10.52
C VAL A 671 -11.85 -31.80 11.15
N VAL A 672 -10.97 -32.72 11.60
CA VAL A 672 -9.68 -32.40 12.19
C VAL A 672 -8.56 -33.24 11.60
N GLU A 673 -7.39 -32.64 11.45
CA GLU A 673 -6.16 -33.33 11.07
C GLU A 673 -5.61 -34.05 12.31
N CYS A 674 -5.72 -35.38 12.37
CA CYS A 674 -5.35 -36.16 13.53
C CYS A 674 -4.08 -36.96 13.28
N THR A 675 -3.07 -36.82 14.14
CA THR A 675 -1.92 -37.73 14.20
C THR A 675 -2.27 -39.04 14.92
N HIS A 676 -3.23 -38.98 15.85
CA HIS A 676 -3.77 -40.13 16.61
C HIS A 676 -5.30 -40.00 16.66
N PRO A 677 -6.04 -41.13 16.68
CA PRO A 677 -7.48 -41.06 16.81
C PRO A 677 -7.92 -40.34 18.08
N LEU A 678 -8.83 -39.41 17.95
CA LEU A 678 -9.42 -38.70 19.08
C LEU A 678 -10.59 -39.53 19.63
N PRO A 679 -10.88 -39.46 20.95
CA PRO A 679 -12.09 -40.06 21.53
C PRO A 679 -13.35 -39.51 20.83
N VAL A 680 -14.28 -40.39 20.53
CA VAL A 680 -15.51 -40.02 19.82
C VAL A 680 -16.71 -40.44 20.66
N ALA A 681 -17.62 -39.52 20.87
CA ALA A 681 -18.87 -39.83 21.56
C ALA A 681 -19.65 -40.94 20.84
N SER A 682 -20.32 -41.83 21.58
CA SER A 682 -21.19 -42.85 21.03
C SER A 682 -22.25 -42.20 20.08
N PRO A 683 -22.60 -42.84 18.96
CA PRO A 683 -23.66 -42.34 18.06
C PRO A 683 -25.00 -42.09 18.76
N GLU A 684 -25.25 -42.75 19.88
CA GLU A 684 -26.49 -42.63 20.67
C GLU A 684 -26.58 -41.29 21.44
N VAL A 685 -25.47 -40.60 21.64
CA VAL A 685 -25.44 -39.29 22.31
C VAL A 685 -25.92 -38.21 21.32
N THR A 686 -27.18 -37.84 21.36
CA THR A 686 -27.74 -36.82 20.45
C THR A 686 -27.37 -35.39 20.79
N HIS A 687 -26.99 -35.09 22.03
CA HIS A 687 -26.62 -33.78 22.51
C HIS A 687 -25.28 -33.83 23.22
N LEU A 688 -24.29 -33.12 22.66
CA LEU A 688 -22.91 -33.13 23.15
C LEU A 688 -22.66 -32.16 24.34
N GLY A 689 -23.62 -31.31 24.66
CA GLY A 689 -23.52 -30.39 25.76
C GLY A 689 -23.81 -28.93 25.38
N GLN A 690 -23.39 -28.00 26.26
CA GLN A 690 -23.62 -26.56 26.09
C GLN A 690 -22.29 -25.80 26.17
N VAL A 691 -22.22 -24.66 25.48
CA VAL A 691 -21.04 -23.78 25.48
C VAL A 691 -21.48 -22.31 25.50
N ALA A 692 -20.70 -21.50 26.22
CA ALA A 692 -20.91 -20.05 26.26
C ALA A 692 -19.55 -19.33 26.22
N ILE A 693 -19.46 -18.27 25.39
CA ILE A 693 -18.31 -17.35 25.44
C ILE A 693 -18.51 -16.40 26.62
N VAL A 694 -17.62 -16.45 27.60
CA VAL A 694 -17.66 -15.63 28.81
C VAL A 694 -16.94 -14.30 28.56
N ALA A 695 -15.80 -14.35 27.84
CA ALA A 695 -15.05 -13.17 27.48
C ALA A 695 -14.49 -13.30 26.06
N TYR A 696 -14.62 -12.24 25.27
CA TYR A 696 -14.04 -12.18 23.93
C TYR A 696 -13.25 -10.88 23.74
N ARG A 697 -11.95 -11.01 23.65
CA ARG A 697 -11.00 -9.94 23.30
C ARG A 697 -10.14 -10.42 22.12
N PRO A 698 -9.55 -9.52 21.34
CA PRO A 698 -8.78 -9.93 20.16
C PRO A 698 -7.73 -11.02 20.42
N GLU A 699 -6.97 -10.91 21.51
CA GLU A 699 -5.91 -11.87 21.87
C GLU A 699 -6.30 -12.87 22.96
N HIS A 700 -7.57 -12.86 23.41
CA HIS A 700 -7.99 -13.68 24.57
C HIS A 700 -9.47 -14.04 24.46
N VAL A 701 -9.77 -15.33 24.34
CA VAL A 701 -11.15 -15.84 24.31
C VAL A 701 -11.34 -16.87 25.39
N GLU A 702 -12.32 -16.64 26.27
CA GLU A 702 -12.69 -17.53 27.35
C GLU A 702 -14.05 -18.15 27.11
N VAL A 703 -14.13 -19.46 27.19
CA VAL A 703 -15.32 -20.27 26.92
C VAL A 703 -15.58 -21.18 28.11
N GLU A 704 -16.81 -21.19 28.60
CA GLU A 704 -17.32 -22.22 29.48
C GLU A 704 -18.05 -23.29 28.65
N ALA A 705 -17.72 -24.56 28.91
CA ALA A 705 -18.30 -25.70 28.23
C ALA A 705 -18.74 -26.77 29.23
N VAL A 706 -19.92 -27.33 29.01
CA VAL A 706 -20.39 -28.51 29.72
C VAL A 706 -20.57 -29.62 28.69
N ALA A 707 -19.60 -30.54 28.62
CA ALA A 707 -19.62 -31.64 27.67
C ALA A 707 -20.28 -32.86 28.32
N THR A 708 -21.25 -33.46 27.64
CA THR A 708 -21.97 -34.69 28.09
C THR A 708 -21.22 -35.97 27.69
N ALA A 709 -20.33 -35.87 26.71
CA ALA A 709 -19.49 -36.95 26.20
C ALA A 709 -18.21 -36.34 25.61
N ASP A 710 -17.24 -37.18 25.23
CA ASP A 710 -16.05 -36.73 24.50
C ASP A 710 -16.44 -35.92 23.26
N ALA A 711 -15.93 -34.70 23.12
CA ALA A 711 -16.30 -33.77 22.07
C ALA A 711 -15.15 -32.84 21.71
N LEU A 712 -15.25 -32.20 20.56
CA LEU A 712 -14.41 -31.07 20.21
C LEU A 712 -15.15 -29.76 20.52
N LEU A 713 -14.53 -28.89 21.29
CA LEU A 713 -14.91 -27.48 21.34
C LEU A 713 -14.35 -26.80 20.10
N VAL A 714 -15.20 -26.37 19.21
CA VAL A 714 -14.81 -25.59 18.01
C VAL A 714 -15.03 -24.10 18.28
N LEU A 715 -14.03 -23.29 17.96
CA LEU A 715 -14.12 -21.83 17.94
C LEU A 715 -13.92 -21.35 16.50
N ASN A 716 -14.95 -20.74 15.91
CA ASN A 716 -14.98 -20.27 14.53
C ASN A 716 -14.12 -19.03 14.30
N ASP A 717 -12.85 -19.08 14.73
CA ASP A 717 -11.80 -18.10 14.49
C ASP A 717 -10.63 -18.76 13.79
N ALA A 718 -9.90 -17.97 12.98
CA ALA A 718 -8.83 -18.53 12.18
C ALA A 718 -7.80 -19.33 12.98
N PHE A 719 -7.53 -20.55 12.56
CA PHE A 719 -6.36 -21.30 13.00
C PHE A 719 -5.10 -20.61 12.45
N TYR A 720 -4.23 -20.22 13.37
CA TYR A 720 -2.99 -19.52 13.05
C TYR A 720 -1.91 -19.80 14.09
N PRO A 721 -0.61 -19.91 13.71
CA PRO A 721 0.49 -20.05 14.69
C PRO A 721 0.49 -18.93 15.72
N GLY A 722 0.81 -19.26 16.96
CA GLY A 722 0.84 -18.31 18.08
C GLY A 722 -0.38 -18.36 19.01
N TRP A 723 -1.45 -19.06 18.62
CA TRP A 723 -2.55 -19.37 19.51
C TRP A 723 -2.20 -20.56 20.40
N THR A 724 -2.47 -20.44 21.70
CA THR A 724 -2.39 -21.48 22.74
C THR A 724 -3.74 -21.65 23.37
N VAL A 725 -3.99 -22.81 23.96
CA VAL A 725 -5.22 -23.12 24.71
C VAL A 725 -4.91 -23.76 26.03
N GLU A 726 -5.66 -23.37 27.04
CA GLU A 726 -5.66 -24.01 28.35
C GLU A 726 -7.08 -24.55 28.62
N VAL A 727 -7.18 -25.79 29.12
CA VAL A 727 -8.41 -26.40 29.60
C VAL A 727 -8.24 -26.62 31.11
N ASP A 728 -9.07 -25.98 31.90
CA ASP A 728 -9.05 -26.00 33.36
C ASP A 728 -7.68 -25.62 33.94
N GLY A 729 -7.00 -24.64 33.27
CA GLY A 729 -5.67 -24.17 33.64
C GLY A 729 -4.52 -25.08 33.23
N GLN A 730 -4.78 -26.18 32.51
CA GLN A 730 -3.75 -27.05 31.94
C GLN A 730 -3.55 -26.80 30.47
N PRO A 731 -2.31 -26.69 29.98
CA PRO A 731 -2.03 -26.55 28.56
C PRO A 731 -2.60 -27.71 27.74
N ALA A 732 -3.24 -27.38 26.62
CA ALA A 732 -3.74 -28.33 25.64
C ALA A 732 -3.31 -27.95 24.21
N GLU A 733 -3.48 -28.87 23.27
CA GLU A 733 -3.14 -28.65 21.87
C GLU A 733 -4.29 -27.92 21.13
N VAL A 734 -3.95 -26.88 20.38
CA VAL A 734 -4.89 -26.22 19.45
C VAL A 734 -4.91 -26.99 18.14
N LEU A 735 -6.02 -27.59 17.81
CA LEU A 735 -6.23 -28.34 16.58
C LEU A 735 -6.79 -27.45 15.46
N ALA A 736 -6.39 -27.74 14.22
CA ALA A 736 -7.04 -27.17 13.03
C ALA A 736 -8.33 -27.95 12.79
N ALA A 737 -9.46 -27.30 12.98
CA ALA A 737 -10.78 -27.87 12.70
C ALA A 737 -11.42 -27.22 11.47
N ASN A 738 -12.27 -28.01 10.79
CA ASN A 738 -12.96 -27.59 9.58
C ASN A 738 -11.99 -26.87 8.61
N TYR A 739 -10.79 -27.43 8.51
CA TYR A 739 -9.67 -26.92 7.73
C TYR A 739 -9.03 -25.61 8.24
N ALA A 740 -9.83 -24.61 8.68
CA ALA A 740 -9.35 -23.24 8.84
C ALA A 740 -9.59 -22.62 10.22
N VAL A 741 -10.32 -23.29 11.12
CA VAL A 741 -10.68 -22.74 12.44
C VAL A 741 -10.03 -23.53 13.58
N ARG A 742 -10.16 -23.04 14.82
CA ARG A 742 -9.52 -23.63 16.00
C ARG A 742 -10.45 -24.60 16.73
N ALA A 743 -9.89 -25.66 17.29
CA ALA A 743 -10.60 -26.53 18.20
C ALA A 743 -9.69 -27.08 19.29
N VAL A 744 -10.31 -27.63 20.35
CA VAL A 744 -9.65 -28.35 21.42
C VAL A 744 -10.51 -29.54 21.86
N PRO A 745 -9.95 -30.73 22.12
CA PRO A 745 -10.72 -31.84 22.61
C PRO A 745 -11.09 -31.66 24.09
N LEU A 746 -12.31 -32.04 24.46
CA LEU A 746 -12.84 -32.02 25.83
C LEU A 746 -13.34 -33.41 26.22
N ALA A 747 -13.04 -33.84 27.42
CA ALA A 747 -13.64 -35.00 28.07
C ALA A 747 -15.07 -34.65 28.56
N PRO A 748 -15.89 -35.62 28.99
CA PRO A 748 -17.14 -35.35 29.69
C PRO A 748 -16.93 -34.55 30.98
N GLY A 749 -17.68 -33.46 31.16
CA GLY A 749 -17.57 -32.61 32.35
C GLY A 749 -17.80 -31.12 32.06
N ALA A 750 -17.64 -30.31 33.11
CA ALA A 750 -17.65 -28.86 33.03
C ALA A 750 -16.20 -28.38 32.88
N HIS A 751 -15.95 -27.55 31.88
CA HIS A 751 -14.60 -27.07 31.52
C HIS A 751 -14.59 -25.57 31.33
N ARG A 752 -13.48 -24.94 31.73
CA ARG A 752 -13.12 -23.58 31.40
C ARG A 752 -11.97 -23.60 30.38
N VAL A 753 -12.23 -23.12 29.17
CA VAL A 753 -11.28 -23.13 28.05
C VAL A 753 -10.85 -21.70 27.77
N VAL A 754 -9.53 -21.48 27.76
CA VAL A 754 -8.94 -20.15 27.54
C VAL A 754 -7.98 -20.22 26.36
N PHE A 755 -8.36 -19.54 25.28
CA PHE A 755 -7.48 -19.32 24.12
C PHE A 755 -6.71 -18.02 24.30
N SER A 756 -5.40 -18.03 24.10
CA SER A 756 -4.53 -16.86 24.18
C SER A 756 -3.61 -16.76 22.97
N TYR A 757 -3.42 -15.52 22.45
CA TYR A 757 -2.56 -15.28 21.32
C TYR A 757 -1.28 -14.53 21.70
N ARG A 758 -0.16 -15.02 21.21
CA ARG A 758 1.12 -14.32 21.26
C ARG A 758 1.78 -14.41 19.88
N MET A 759 2.12 -13.24 19.30
CA MET A 759 2.79 -13.21 18.00
C MET A 759 4.15 -13.91 18.07
N PRO A 760 4.36 -15.01 17.30
CA PRO A 760 5.65 -15.70 17.26
C PRO A 760 6.78 -14.76 16.82
N GLY A 761 7.94 -14.92 17.42
CA GLY A 761 9.14 -14.16 17.07
C GLY A 761 9.15 -12.66 17.43
N LEU A 762 8.02 -12.06 17.82
CA LEU A 762 7.93 -10.63 18.13
C LEU A 762 8.90 -10.20 19.23
N ALA A 763 8.94 -10.94 20.34
CA ALA A 763 9.84 -10.64 21.45
C ALA A 763 11.32 -10.69 21.02
N VAL A 764 11.70 -11.71 20.25
CA VAL A 764 13.07 -11.86 19.73
C VAL A 764 13.41 -10.68 18.81
N GLY A 765 12.54 -10.35 17.85
CA GLY A 765 12.73 -9.20 16.97
C GLY A 765 12.85 -7.88 17.73
N ALA A 766 12.02 -7.67 18.75
CA ALA A 766 12.07 -6.46 19.58
C ALA A 766 13.37 -6.34 20.38
N TRP A 767 13.84 -7.44 20.99
CA TRP A 767 15.13 -7.46 21.69
C TRP A 767 16.31 -7.20 20.77
N VAL A 768 16.34 -7.82 19.59
CA VAL A 768 17.39 -7.59 18.59
C VAL A 768 17.41 -6.13 18.16
N SER A 769 16.26 -5.54 17.85
CA SER A 769 16.18 -4.12 17.45
C SER A 769 16.57 -3.17 18.57
N ALA A 770 16.14 -3.43 19.81
CA ALA A 770 16.46 -2.60 20.97
C ALA A 770 17.96 -2.65 21.31
N LEU A 771 18.56 -3.83 21.29
CA LEU A 771 20.01 -4.01 21.51
C LEU A 771 20.84 -3.34 20.41
N ALA A 772 20.44 -3.48 19.15
CA ALA A 772 21.11 -2.82 18.02
C ALA A 772 21.07 -1.30 18.15
N LEU A 773 19.92 -0.75 18.50
CA LEU A 773 19.75 0.71 18.66
C LEU A 773 20.53 1.23 19.86
N SER A 774 20.40 0.63 21.04
CA SER A 774 21.07 1.07 22.27
C SER A 774 22.59 0.96 22.18
N SER A 775 23.10 -0.17 21.63
CA SER A 775 24.54 -0.37 21.43
C SER A 775 25.12 0.65 20.45
N SER A 776 24.43 0.92 19.35
CA SER A 776 24.87 1.87 18.33
C SER A 776 24.90 3.31 18.87
N LEU A 777 23.87 3.73 19.59
CA LEU A 777 23.79 5.05 20.21
C LEU A 777 24.82 5.21 21.34
N GLY A 778 24.93 4.23 22.23
CA GLY A 778 25.88 4.23 23.36
C GLY A 778 27.33 4.31 22.87
N ALA A 779 27.72 3.47 21.93
CA ALA A 779 29.06 3.51 21.34
C ALA A 779 29.32 4.81 20.57
N GLY A 780 28.31 5.39 19.91
CA GLY A 780 28.39 6.69 19.24
C GLY A 780 28.65 7.85 20.22
N ILE A 781 27.99 7.85 21.39
CA ILE A 781 28.18 8.83 22.44
C ILE A 781 29.61 8.74 23.03
N VAL A 782 30.05 7.51 23.36
CA VAL A 782 31.40 7.27 23.87
C VAL A 782 32.47 7.70 22.87
N ALA A 783 32.33 7.38 21.59
CA ALA A 783 33.25 7.79 20.54
C ALA A 783 33.32 9.32 20.38
N ARG A 784 32.19 10.04 20.57
CA ARG A 784 32.15 11.49 20.53
C ARG A 784 32.82 12.13 21.77
N ALA A 785 32.59 11.53 22.94
CA ALA A 785 33.21 11.99 24.19
C ALA A 785 34.75 11.83 24.16
N ARG A 786 35.29 10.76 23.57
CA ARG A 786 36.73 10.55 23.41
C ARG A 786 37.40 11.48 22.38
N ARG A 787 36.65 12.13 21.49
CA ARG A 787 37.17 13.08 20.49
C ARG A 787 37.14 14.54 20.96
N ARG A 788 36.44 14.85 22.04
CA ARG A 788 36.47 16.12 22.76
C ARG A 788 37.52 16.07 23.85
#